data_37e8e465dc35d31de74dbec5255fbb7e
#
_entry.id   37e8e465dc35d31de74dbec5255fbb7e
#
_cell.length_a   1.000
_cell.length_b   1.000
_cell.length_c   1.000
_cell.angle_alpha   90.00
_cell.angle_beta   90.00
_cell.angle_gamma   90.00
#
_symmetry.space_group_name_H-M   'P 1'
#
loop_
_entity.id
_entity.type
_entity.pdbx_description
1 polymer ?
#
loop_
_entity_poly.entity_id
_entity_poly.type
_entity_poly.pdbx_seq_one_letter_code
_entity_poly.pdbx_strand_id
1 'polypeptide(L)'
;MTESNIFTSLIKNGDIKKHFSTKEFETNYTYSGDDLGATWTQERTIFKVWAPTAEKVSLNLYKSGDSSVNDLMESIPMEQLEKGVWSATKEGDCNKIYYTYHVTVDGTTNEACDPYACALGVNGNRAMVIDLASTNPAGWENDTNITVNRITDASIYELHVRDFSIDESSGMKNKGKYLAFTETGTKNSNGSATGMDYLKGLGITHVQLLPVFDYLTVDESKLDTPQYNWGYDPMNYNVPEGSYSTDPYHGEVRINEFKQMIQALHTNGLGVIMDVVYNHTYTTDWCYERIVPGYCFRHNEDGTYSNGSECGNDVASERAMIRKYLVDSIVYWAKEYHIDGFRFDLVGLIDVETMQAIRAALDKFNPNILLYGEGWSMPTSVSKADTKMSTQANASLLPGMGFFNDNIRDGIKGSVFEYTEKGYVTGATDQMDTIKDCILGTQSWAMNPTQVINYTSCHDNNTLWDKLAISNSEDSKEDRIRQNLLSAAIIYTIPGTPLIQAGEEMLRTKVDENGNFVSNSYKSSDYVNSIKWDRYNEYKEVYEYYIGLNAFRKEHASLRMSTKEEVNSSVDFLENLDENVIGYTITSNASEELLIVYNPNKVETTISLPEGKWDVYIKEMTAGNTVLSTVEGNVTVEPISCMVLVKKTTK
;
A
#
# COMPACT_ATOMS: atom_id res chain seq x y z
N MET A 1 9.47 44.97 13.55
CA MET A 1 9.94 43.59 13.90
C MET A 1 9.84 42.82 12.59
N THR A 2 10.94 42.29 12.12
CA THR A 2 10.93 41.43 10.93
C THR A 2 10.21 40.11 11.28
N GLU A 3 9.57 39.46 10.30
CA GLU A 3 8.84 38.19 10.51
C GLU A 3 9.70 37.10 11.19
N SER A 4 11.03 37.13 10.99
CA SER A 4 11.98 36.22 11.63
C SER A 4 11.99 36.26 13.17
N ASN A 5 11.85 37.44 13.76
CA ASN A 5 11.77 37.59 15.22
C ASN A 5 10.45 37.10 15.81
N ILE A 6 9.41 36.97 14.99
CA ILE A 6 8.11 36.44 15.37
C ILE A 6 8.19 34.92 15.49
N PHE A 7 8.91 34.27 14.60
CA PHE A 7 8.98 32.79 14.49
C PHE A 7 9.61 32.15 15.73
N THR A 8 10.78 32.60 16.17
CA THR A 8 11.43 32.12 17.40
C THR A 8 10.54 32.33 18.63
N SER A 9 9.78 33.43 18.66
CA SER A 9 8.80 33.70 19.73
C SER A 9 7.63 32.71 19.69
N LEU A 10 7.12 32.37 18.49
CA LEU A 10 6.00 31.44 18.32
C LEU A 10 6.36 30.02 18.74
N ILE A 11 7.54 29.54 18.41
CA ILE A 11 8.04 28.22 18.88
C ILE A 11 8.13 28.20 20.40
N LYS A 12 8.73 29.23 21.00
CA LYS A 12 8.90 29.32 22.46
C LYS A 12 7.58 29.42 23.24
N ASN A 13 6.55 29.96 22.64
CA ASN A 13 5.24 30.20 23.29
C ASN A 13 4.20 29.11 22.98
N GLY A 14 4.53 28.06 22.17
CA GLY A 14 3.58 27.03 21.76
C GLY A 14 2.52 27.49 20.74
N ASP A 15 2.68 28.69 20.18
CA ASP A 15 1.72 29.27 19.21
C ASP A 15 1.93 28.78 17.77
N ILE A 16 2.97 27.95 17.55
CA ILE A 16 3.32 27.42 16.22
C ILE A 16 2.19 26.61 15.57
N LYS A 17 1.42 25.88 16.39
CA LYS A 17 0.24 25.12 15.95
C LYS A 17 -0.76 26.00 15.20
N LYS A 18 -0.98 27.24 15.66
CA LYS A 18 -1.99 28.16 15.13
C LYS A 18 -1.46 29.05 14.02
N HIS A 19 -0.20 29.46 14.09
CA HIS A 19 0.39 30.44 13.20
C HIS A 19 0.23 30.09 11.71
N PHE A 20 0.66 28.89 11.32
CA PHE A 20 0.63 28.44 9.91
C PHE A 20 -0.76 28.04 9.41
N SER A 21 -1.76 27.96 10.29
CA SER A 21 -3.14 27.62 9.93
C SER A 21 -4.05 28.84 9.89
N THR A 22 -3.49 30.05 10.02
CA THR A 22 -4.27 31.28 9.90
C THR A 22 -4.65 31.52 8.43
N LYS A 23 -5.87 32.07 8.23
CA LYS A 23 -6.32 32.47 6.91
C LYS A 23 -5.39 33.50 6.26
N GLU A 24 -4.76 34.35 7.08
CA GLU A 24 -3.80 35.35 6.63
C GLU A 24 -2.56 34.69 6.04
N PHE A 25 -1.94 33.73 6.76
CA PHE A 25 -0.78 33.00 6.27
C PHE A 25 -1.11 32.24 4.96
N GLU A 26 -2.19 31.46 4.96
CA GLU A 26 -2.64 30.71 3.76
C GLU A 26 -2.88 31.67 2.58
N THR A 27 -3.55 32.81 2.79
CA THR A 27 -3.82 33.79 1.71
C THR A 27 -2.53 34.37 1.14
N ASN A 28 -1.56 34.70 2.01
CA ASN A 28 -0.33 35.37 1.61
C ASN A 28 0.66 34.40 0.94
N TYR A 29 0.72 33.14 1.37
CA TYR A 29 1.81 32.24 1.02
C TYR A 29 1.40 30.96 0.29
N THR A 30 0.10 30.69 0.05
CA THR A 30 -0.28 29.56 -0.80
C THR A 30 0.12 29.82 -2.24
N TYR A 31 1.00 28.97 -2.76
CA TYR A 31 1.45 28.97 -4.14
C TYR A 31 0.71 27.91 -4.96
N SER A 32 0.15 28.28 -6.09
CA SER A 32 -0.66 27.41 -6.95
C SER A 32 0.04 27.00 -8.25
N GLY A 33 1.29 27.45 -8.48
CA GLY A 33 2.07 27.04 -9.65
C GLY A 33 2.47 25.56 -9.57
N ASP A 34 2.76 24.98 -10.71
CA ASP A 34 3.15 23.57 -10.91
C ASP A 34 4.64 23.40 -11.23
N ASP A 35 5.46 24.39 -10.86
CA ASP A 35 6.85 24.53 -11.25
C ASP A 35 7.83 24.65 -10.06
N LEU A 36 7.44 24.14 -8.87
CA LEU A 36 8.39 23.95 -7.77
C LEU A 36 9.35 22.78 -8.09
N GLY A 37 10.58 22.90 -7.59
CA GLY A 37 11.66 21.98 -7.92
C GLY A 37 12.55 22.51 -9.06
N ALA A 38 13.23 21.60 -9.76
CA ALA A 38 14.11 21.91 -10.87
C ALA A 38 13.40 21.65 -12.21
N THR A 39 13.16 22.69 -12.99
CA THR A 39 12.63 22.59 -14.35
C THR A 39 13.79 22.68 -15.35
N TRP A 40 14.15 21.56 -15.93
CA TRP A 40 15.29 21.41 -16.83
C TRP A 40 14.91 21.59 -18.29
N THR A 41 15.80 22.26 -19.03
CA THR A 41 15.95 22.18 -20.49
C THR A 41 17.44 22.10 -20.82
N GLN A 42 17.79 21.75 -22.06
CA GLN A 42 19.18 21.70 -22.49
C GLN A 42 19.89 23.07 -22.44
N GLU A 43 19.13 24.17 -22.55
CA GLU A 43 19.65 25.53 -22.54
C GLU A 43 19.81 26.09 -21.13
N ARG A 44 18.94 25.68 -20.20
CA ARG A 44 18.94 26.18 -18.82
C ARG A 44 18.11 25.33 -17.88
N THR A 45 18.36 25.48 -16.58
CA THR A 45 17.51 24.94 -15.50
C THR A 45 17.00 26.06 -14.61
N ILE A 46 15.69 26.07 -14.33
CA ILE A 46 15.05 26.97 -13.37
C ILE A 46 14.80 26.19 -12.09
N PHE A 47 15.29 26.70 -10.98
CA PHE A 47 15.08 26.11 -9.64
C PHE A 47 14.11 26.99 -8.87
N LYS A 48 13.09 26.39 -8.27
CA LYS A 48 12.12 27.07 -7.41
C LYS A 48 11.88 26.29 -6.13
N VAL A 49 11.92 27.00 -5.00
CA VAL A 49 11.62 26.46 -3.69
C VAL A 49 10.66 27.38 -2.94
N TRP A 50 9.70 26.78 -2.25
CA TRP A 50 8.78 27.52 -1.38
C TRP A 50 9.38 27.62 0.03
N ALA A 51 9.77 28.83 0.41
CA ALA A 51 10.41 29.15 1.69
C ALA A 51 9.94 30.51 2.21
N PRO A 52 8.66 30.64 2.63
CA PRO A 52 8.05 31.94 2.96
C PRO A 52 8.66 32.61 4.19
N THR A 53 9.29 31.85 5.07
CA THR A 53 9.93 32.36 6.31
C THR A 53 11.41 32.64 6.15
N ALA A 54 11.98 32.38 4.95
CA ALA A 54 13.41 32.54 4.71
C ALA A 54 13.82 34.02 4.60
N GLU A 55 14.95 34.36 5.20
CA GLU A 55 15.64 35.63 5.04
C GLU A 55 16.53 35.65 3.79
N LYS A 56 17.07 34.44 3.48
CA LYS A 56 17.98 34.24 2.36
C LYS A 56 17.91 32.78 1.92
N VAL A 57 17.98 32.56 0.61
CA VAL A 57 18.11 31.23 0.00
C VAL A 57 19.27 31.25 -1.00
N SER A 58 20.06 30.18 -1.00
CA SER A 58 21.10 29.93 -2.01
C SER A 58 20.96 28.54 -2.57
N LEU A 59 21.13 28.39 -3.87
CA LEU A 59 21.23 27.12 -4.59
C LEU A 59 22.70 26.71 -4.63
N ASN A 60 23.05 25.53 -4.14
CA ASN A 60 24.39 24.97 -4.22
C ASN A 60 24.40 23.82 -5.22
N LEU A 61 25.36 23.86 -6.15
CA LEU A 61 25.54 22.84 -7.21
C LEU A 61 26.76 21.99 -6.90
N TYR A 62 26.65 20.64 -7.09
CA TYR A 62 27.69 19.67 -6.80
C TYR A 62 27.92 18.73 -7.98
N LYS A 63 29.12 18.13 -8.05
CA LYS A 63 29.49 17.19 -9.12
C LYS A 63 28.91 15.80 -8.91
N SER A 64 28.82 15.35 -7.63
CA SER A 64 28.34 14.01 -7.27
C SER A 64 27.17 14.05 -6.31
N GLY A 65 26.42 12.96 -6.25
CA GLY A 65 25.32 12.76 -5.32
C GLY A 65 25.74 12.33 -3.91
N ASP A 66 27.01 12.03 -3.72
CA ASP A 66 27.56 11.64 -2.43
C ASP A 66 27.83 12.88 -1.56
N SER A 67 26.99 13.08 -0.55
CA SER A 67 27.11 14.22 0.37
C SER A 67 28.35 14.18 1.27
N SER A 68 29.05 13.05 1.36
CA SER A 68 30.32 12.93 2.07
C SER A 68 31.50 13.57 1.31
N VAL A 69 31.31 13.82 0.00
CA VAL A 69 32.32 14.42 -0.88
C VAL A 69 32.17 15.93 -0.93
N ASN A 70 33.26 16.64 -0.63
CA ASN A 70 33.30 18.10 -0.75
C ASN A 70 33.66 18.51 -2.20
N ASP A 71 32.65 18.58 -3.05
CA ASP A 71 32.77 18.82 -4.49
C ASP A 71 31.84 19.95 -4.99
N LEU A 72 31.57 20.93 -4.13
CA LEU A 72 30.81 22.13 -4.47
C LEU A 72 31.38 22.81 -5.71
N MET A 73 30.55 23.01 -6.72
CA MET A 73 30.90 23.69 -7.98
C MET A 73 30.61 25.18 -7.90
N GLU A 74 29.43 25.52 -7.41
CA GLU A 74 28.92 26.89 -7.43
C GLU A 74 27.83 27.07 -6.35
N SER A 75 27.75 28.28 -5.80
CA SER A 75 26.66 28.71 -4.93
C SER A 75 25.99 29.95 -5.54
N ILE A 76 24.72 29.87 -5.86
CA ILE A 76 23.94 30.88 -6.56
C ILE A 76 22.91 31.49 -5.61
N PRO A 77 22.94 32.79 -5.30
CA PRO A 77 21.88 33.45 -4.56
C PRO A 77 20.55 33.36 -5.32
N MET A 78 19.47 33.04 -4.60
CA MET A 78 18.13 32.99 -5.18
C MET A 78 17.38 34.30 -4.95
N GLU A 79 16.48 34.61 -5.87
CA GLU A 79 15.61 35.80 -5.80
C GLU A 79 14.26 35.41 -5.22
N GLN A 80 13.77 36.25 -4.29
CA GLN A 80 12.44 36.08 -3.74
C GLN A 80 11.36 36.53 -4.72
N LEU A 81 10.39 35.67 -4.96
CA LEU A 81 9.21 35.93 -5.79
C LEU A 81 7.96 36.06 -4.90
N GLU A 82 6.79 36.16 -5.56
CA GLU A 82 5.50 36.19 -4.85
C GLU A 82 5.23 34.88 -4.09
N LYS A 83 4.36 34.92 -3.09
CA LYS A 83 3.89 33.78 -2.31
C LYS A 83 4.99 33.02 -1.54
N GLY A 84 6.10 33.65 -1.25
CA GLY A 84 7.21 33.03 -0.52
C GLY A 84 8.03 32.04 -1.34
N VAL A 85 7.90 32.07 -2.67
CA VAL A 85 8.74 31.28 -3.59
C VAL A 85 10.09 31.98 -3.79
N TRP A 86 11.17 31.21 -3.87
CA TRP A 86 12.49 31.65 -4.25
C TRP A 86 12.90 30.97 -5.55
N SER A 87 13.61 31.71 -6.43
CA SER A 87 14.01 31.20 -7.74
C SER A 87 15.45 31.54 -8.10
N ALA A 88 16.09 30.60 -8.80
CA ALA A 88 17.36 30.83 -9.49
C ALA A 88 17.34 30.17 -10.86
N THR A 89 18.06 30.76 -11.81
CA THR A 89 18.26 30.17 -13.15
C THR A 89 19.75 29.91 -13.35
N LYS A 90 20.06 28.69 -13.81
CA LYS A 90 21.40 28.32 -14.27
C LYS A 90 21.37 28.08 -15.77
N GLU A 91 22.12 28.90 -16.51
CA GLU A 91 22.31 28.72 -17.95
C GLU A 91 23.21 27.52 -18.26
N GLY A 92 22.92 26.87 -19.38
CA GLY A 92 23.59 25.66 -19.84
C GLY A 92 22.92 24.37 -19.35
N ASP A 93 23.39 23.25 -19.87
CA ASP A 93 22.87 21.92 -19.53
C ASP A 93 23.31 21.51 -18.13
N CYS A 94 22.33 21.38 -17.24
CA CYS A 94 22.53 20.91 -15.87
C CYS A 94 22.10 19.46 -15.66
N ASN A 95 21.75 18.69 -16.71
CA ASN A 95 21.35 17.29 -16.57
C ASN A 95 22.42 16.49 -15.79
N LYS A 96 21.99 15.76 -14.76
CA LYS A 96 22.84 14.99 -13.84
C LYS A 96 23.76 15.83 -12.93
N ILE A 97 23.54 17.14 -12.80
CA ILE A 97 24.17 17.96 -11.76
C ILE A 97 23.36 17.81 -10.47
N TYR A 98 24.04 17.66 -9.35
CA TYR A 98 23.43 17.54 -8.03
C TYR A 98 23.31 18.89 -7.35
N TYR A 99 22.30 19.05 -6.47
CA TYR A 99 22.07 20.31 -5.80
C TYR A 99 21.40 20.19 -4.45
N THR A 100 21.54 21.24 -3.63
CA THR A 100 20.81 21.47 -2.38
C THR A 100 20.42 22.94 -2.28
N TYR A 101 19.49 23.23 -1.36
CA TYR A 101 19.17 24.61 -0.95
C TYR A 101 19.82 24.91 0.40
N HIS A 102 20.43 26.09 0.54
CA HIS A 102 20.86 26.66 1.80
C HIS A 102 19.87 27.76 2.18
N VAL A 103 19.06 27.50 3.20
CA VAL A 103 17.95 28.38 3.63
C VAL A 103 18.25 28.96 4.99
N THR A 104 18.26 30.29 5.09
CA THR A 104 18.46 31.00 6.37
C THR A 104 17.13 31.45 6.94
N VAL A 105 16.82 30.97 8.15
CA VAL A 105 15.63 31.34 8.92
C VAL A 105 16.09 31.68 10.33
N ASP A 106 15.67 32.81 10.89
CA ASP A 106 16.06 33.32 12.21
C ASP A 106 17.60 33.31 12.43
N GLY A 107 18.35 33.73 11.38
CA GLY A 107 19.79 33.78 11.40
C GLY A 107 20.48 32.40 11.35
N THR A 108 19.74 31.30 11.33
CA THR A 108 20.28 29.92 11.19
C THR A 108 20.19 29.49 9.75
N THR A 109 21.28 28.98 9.18
CA THR A 109 21.30 28.43 7.80
C THR A 109 21.27 26.92 7.85
N ASN A 110 20.24 26.34 7.21
CA ASN A 110 20.09 24.90 7.05
C ASN A 110 20.38 24.51 5.60
N GLU A 111 21.07 23.40 5.40
CA GLU A 111 21.15 22.73 4.11
C GLU A 111 20.00 21.72 3.98
N ALA A 112 19.28 21.75 2.87
CA ALA A 112 18.14 20.89 2.61
C ALA A 112 18.16 20.33 1.18
N CYS A 113 17.81 19.05 1.03
CA CYS A 113 17.41 18.48 -0.24
C CYS A 113 16.14 19.17 -0.74
N ASP A 114 15.91 19.16 -2.05
CA ASP A 114 14.67 19.68 -2.62
C ASP A 114 13.50 18.73 -2.36
N PRO A 115 12.42 19.16 -1.70
CA PRO A 115 11.22 18.31 -1.53
C PRO A 115 10.59 17.84 -2.86
N TYR A 116 10.73 18.64 -3.92
CA TYR A 116 10.24 18.31 -5.26
C TYR A 116 11.27 17.60 -6.14
N ALA A 117 12.38 17.12 -5.58
CA ALA A 117 13.36 16.34 -6.33
C ALA A 117 12.71 15.10 -6.95
N CYS A 118 12.97 14.86 -8.24
CA CYS A 118 12.56 13.65 -8.97
C CYS A 118 13.72 12.66 -9.14
N ALA A 119 14.93 13.03 -8.74
CA ALA A 119 16.12 12.20 -8.75
C ALA A 119 17.06 12.59 -7.62
N LEU A 120 17.77 11.62 -7.07
CA LEU A 120 18.63 11.77 -5.89
C LEU A 120 19.98 11.11 -6.10
N GLY A 121 20.98 11.60 -5.38
CA GLY A 121 22.22 10.88 -5.14
C GLY A 121 22.07 9.80 -4.07
N VAL A 122 23.15 9.08 -3.81
CA VAL A 122 23.21 8.04 -2.80
C VAL A 122 22.80 8.58 -1.42
N ASN A 123 21.99 7.79 -0.70
CA ASN A 123 21.41 8.14 0.62
C ASN A 123 20.53 9.41 0.62
N GLY A 124 20.02 9.86 -0.52
CA GLY A 124 18.96 10.86 -0.61
C GLY A 124 19.27 12.29 -0.15
N ASN A 125 20.54 12.63 0.13
CA ASN A 125 20.90 13.94 0.70
C ASN A 125 21.03 15.06 -0.32
N ARG A 126 21.27 14.74 -1.59
CA ARG A 126 21.39 15.71 -2.69
C ARG A 126 20.39 15.38 -3.80
N ALA A 127 19.60 16.33 -4.18
CA ALA A 127 18.76 16.27 -5.37
C ALA A 127 19.61 16.27 -6.64
N MET A 128 19.10 15.70 -7.72
CA MET A 128 19.74 15.69 -9.03
C MET A 128 18.82 16.31 -10.06
N VAL A 129 19.34 17.21 -10.87
CA VAL A 129 18.66 17.69 -12.08
C VAL A 129 18.62 16.55 -13.09
N ILE A 130 17.45 16.24 -13.63
CA ILE A 130 17.26 15.08 -14.50
C ILE A 130 16.36 15.41 -15.71
N ASP A 131 16.78 14.96 -16.87
CA ASP A 131 15.89 14.73 -18.01
C ASP A 131 15.16 13.40 -17.79
N LEU A 132 13.94 13.44 -17.25
CA LEU A 132 13.15 12.25 -16.96
C LEU A 132 12.86 11.39 -18.20
N ALA A 133 12.72 12.01 -19.37
CA ALA A 133 12.50 11.27 -20.60
C ALA A 133 13.68 10.37 -20.97
N SER A 134 14.91 10.78 -20.59
CA SER A 134 16.12 9.97 -20.81
C SER A 134 16.19 8.72 -19.91
N THR A 135 15.36 8.63 -18.89
CA THR A 135 15.28 7.49 -17.97
C THR A 135 14.28 6.41 -18.41
N ASN A 136 13.53 6.65 -19.48
CA ASN A 136 12.53 5.71 -19.96
C ASN A 136 13.18 4.44 -20.56
N PRO A 137 12.74 3.23 -20.17
CA PRO A 137 13.16 2.02 -20.85
C PRO A 137 12.59 1.97 -22.28
N ALA A 138 13.17 1.14 -23.11
CA ALA A 138 12.70 0.96 -24.49
C ALA A 138 11.22 0.52 -24.52
N GLY A 139 10.39 1.23 -25.31
CA GLY A 139 8.96 0.95 -25.44
C GLY A 139 8.09 1.54 -24.33
N TRP A 140 8.65 2.37 -23.42
CA TRP A 140 7.90 2.99 -22.35
C TRP A 140 6.73 3.85 -22.85
N GLU A 141 6.86 4.46 -24.01
CA GLU A 141 5.81 5.23 -24.67
C GLU A 141 4.57 4.41 -25.07
N ASN A 142 4.68 3.09 -25.08
CA ASN A 142 3.59 2.15 -25.36
C ASN A 142 3.06 1.47 -24.09
N ASP A 143 3.67 1.73 -22.95
CA ASP A 143 3.22 1.20 -21.67
C ASP A 143 1.89 1.85 -21.27
N THR A 144 0.97 1.06 -20.75
CA THR A 144 -0.38 1.51 -20.41
C THR A 144 -0.82 0.91 -19.08
N ASN A 145 -1.57 1.71 -18.32
CA ASN A 145 -2.19 1.28 -17.08
C ASN A 145 -3.02 0.01 -17.23
N ILE A 146 -2.97 -0.86 -16.24
CA ILE A 146 -3.88 -1.99 -16.09
C ILE A 146 -5.10 -1.52 -15.30
N THR A 147 -6.24 -1.43 -15.98
CA THR A 147 -7.46 -0.90 -15.38
C THR A 147 -8.46 -2.01 -15.08
N VAL A 148 -9.20 -1.84 -14.00
CA VAL A 148 -10.42 -2.60 -13.69
C VAL A 148 -11.62 -1.66 -13.72
N ASN A 149 -12.81 -2.17 -14.06
CA ASN A 149 -14.00 -1.33 -14.13
C ASN A 149 -14.44 -0.85 -12.74
N ARG A 150 -14.24 -1.67 -11.73
CA ARG A 150 -14.58 -1.42 -10.33
C ARG A 150 -13.47 -1.97 -9.46
N ILE A 151 -13.21 -1.35 -8.32
CA ILE A 151 -12.21 -1.86 -7.37
C ILE A 151 -12.53 -3.29 -6.92
N THR A 152 -13.80 -3.67 -6.84
CA THR A 152 -14.26 -5.03 -6.50
C THR A 152 -13.91 -6.08 -7.57
N ASP A 153 -13.52 -5.67 -8.77
CA ASP A 153 -13.00 -6.54 -9.82
C ASP A 153 -11.50 -6.83 -9.64
N ALA A 154 -10.82 -6.11 -8.75
CA ALA A 154 -9.43 -6.36 -8.42
C ALA A 154 -9.26 -7.55 -7.46
N SER A 155 -8.11 -8.22 -7.59
CA SER A 155 -7.55 -9.17 -6.64
C SER A 155 -6.10 -8.76 -6.42
N ILE A 156 -5.75 -8.40 -5.18
CA ILE A 156 -4.51 -7.70 -4.85
C ILE A 156 -3.55 -8.65 -4.13
N TYR A 157 -2.27 -8.59 -4.50
CA TYR A 157 -1.18 -9.36 -3.90
C TYR A 157 -0.15 -8.40 -3.31
N GLU A 158 -0.06 -8.36 -1.98
CA GLU A 158 0.87 -7.49 -1.28
C GLU A 158 2.28 -8.08 -1.27
N LEU A 159 3.28 -7.31 -1.70
CA LEU A 159 4.62 -7.82 -1.96
C LEU A 159 5.70 -6.80 -1.61
N HIS A 160 6.81 -7.26 -0.99
CA HIS A 160 8.01 -6.48 -0.76
C HIS A 160 9.09 -6.79 -1.82
N VAL A 161 9.70 -5.77 -2.42
CA VAL A 161 10.65 -5.92 -3.53
C VAL A 161 11.81 -6.85 -3.17
N ARG A 162 12.40 -6.68 -1.98
CA ARG A 162 13.53 -7.50 -1.55
C ARG A 162 13.09 -8.94 -1.21
N ASP A 163 12.00 -9.12 -0.48
CA ASP A 163 11.50 -10.43 -0.06
C ASP A 163 11.24 -11.37 -1.24
N PHE A 164 10.78 -10.77 -2.35
CA PHE A 164 10.40 -11.51 -3.55
C PHE A 164 11.53 -12.32 -4.17
N SER A 165 12.75 -11.81 -4.14
CA SER A 165 13.86 -12.39 -4.91
C SER A 165 15.12 -12.70 -4.13
N ILE A 166 15.25 -12.20 -2.89
CA ILE A 166 16.52 -12.30 -2.15
C ILE A 166 16.90 -13.73 -1.75
N ASP A 167 15.91 -14.59 -1.50
CA ASP A 167 16.16 -15.98 -1.12
C ASP A 167 16.81 -16.79 -2.26
N GLU A 168 17.70 -17.70 -1.90
CA GLU A 168 18.37 -18.56 -2.89
C GLU A 168 17.38 -19.42 -3.69
N SER A 169 16.29 -19.87 -3.05
CA SER A 169 15.25 -20.66 -3.71
C SER A 169 14.47 -19.89 -4.79
N SER A 170 14.64 -18.57 -4.89
CA SER A 170 13.98 -17.77 -5.95
C SER A 170 14.48 -18.11 -7.37
N GLY A 171 15.72 -18.56 -7.49
CA GLY A 171 16.37 -18.80 -8.78
C GLY A 171 16.61 -17.53 -9.63
N MET A 172 16.32 -16.35 -9.07
CA MET A 172 16.53 -15.06 -9.74
C MET A 172 17.98 -14.59 -9.57
N LYS A 173 18.47 -13.79 -10.52
CA LYS A 173 19.83 -13.25 -10.53
C LYS A 173 19.92 -11.90 -9.83
N ASN A 174 18.95 -11.02 -10.08
CA ASN A 174 18.90 -9.67 -9.53
C ASN A 174 18.24 -9.66 -8.14
N LYS A 175 18.85 -10.36 -7.19
CA LYS A 175 18.30 -10.60 -5.86
C LYS A 175 18.07 -9.30 -5.08
N GLY A 176 16.84 -9.10 -4.59
CA GLY A 176 16.43 -7.93 -3.82
C GLY A 176 16.34 -6.63 -4.63
N LYS A 177 16.26 -6.71 -5.97
CA LYS A 177 16.31 -5.56 -6.88
C LYS A 177 15.06 -5.44 -7.75
N TYR A 178 14.77 -4.23 -8.25
CA TYR A 178 13.71 -3.98 -9.23
C TYR A 178 13.81 -4.91 -10.44
N LEU A 179 15.03 -5.12 -10.93
CA LEU A 179 15.27 -5.94 -12.13
C LEU A 179 14.93 -7.43 -11.95
N ALA A 180 14.74 -7.92 -10.72
CA ALA A 180 14.25 -9.28 -10.49
C ALA A 180 12.88 -9.53 -11.14
N PHE A 181 12.04 -8.49 -11.21
CA PHE A 181 10.71 -8.56 -11.82
C PHE A 181 10.73 -8.62 -13.35
N THR A 182 11.85 -8.32 -13.97
CA THR A 182 12.03 -8.44 -15.44
C THR A 182 12.48 -9.83 -15.87
N GLU A 183 12.88 -10.69 -14.91
CA GLU A 183 13.36 -12.03 -15.19
C GLU A 183 12.20 -13.00 -15.46
N THR A 184 12.33 -13.81 -16.50
CA THR A 184 11.37 -14.83 -16.89
C THR A 184 12.00 -16.22 -16.89
N GLY A 185 11.19 -17.28 -16.75
CA GLY A 185 11.68 -18.66 -16.75
C GLY A 185 12.46 -19.02 -15.48
N THR A 186 12.38 -18.22 -14.42
CA THR A 186 13.04 -18.50 -13.14
C THR A 186 12.36 -19.66 -12.44
N LYS A 187 13.16 -20.46 -11.72
CA LYS A 187 12.69 -21.70 -11.08
C LYS A 187 13.36 -21.90 -9.74
N ASN A 188 12.63 -22.49 -8.81
CA ASN A 188 13.18 -22.96 -7.55
C ASN A 188 14.01 -24.25 -7.72
N SER A 189 14.57 -24.77 -6.63
CA SER A 189 15.40 -25.98 -6.61
C SER A 189 14.68 -27.23 -7.15
N ASN A 190 13.35 -27.26 -7.07
CA ASN A 190 12.50 -28.36 -7.52
C ASN A 190 12.02 -28.20 -8.98
N GLY A 191 12.46 -27.15 -9.66
CA GLY A 191 12.09 -26.87 -11.05
C GLY A 191 10.74 -26.18 -11.25
N SER A 192 10.07 -25.78 -10.18
CA SER A 192 8.81 -25.04 -10.24
C SER A 192 9.03 -23.55 -10.52
N ALA A 193 8.10 -22.93 -11.24
CA ALA A 193 8.17 -21.52 -11.60
C ALA A 193 8.20 -20.61 -10.36
N THR A 194 9.03 -19.58 -10.44
CA THR A 194 9.14 -18.51 -9.45
C THR A 194 9.00 -17.15 -10.14
N GLY A 195 9.05 -16.06 -9.39
CA GLY A 195 9.10 -14.72 -9.94
C GLY A 195 7.88 -14.37 -10.78
N MET A 196 8.10 -13.71 -11.91
CA MET A 196 7.04 -13.22 -12.79
C MET A 196 6.12 -14.33 -13.29
N ASP A 197 6.66 -15.48 -13.65
CA ASP A 197 5.84 -16.60 -14.15
C ASP A 197 4.93 -17.18 -13.07
N TYR A 198 5.35 -17.15 -11.81
CA TYR A 198 4.52 -17.52 -10.68
C TYR A 198 3.38 -16.50 -10.45
N LEU A 199 3.68 -15.20 -10.45
CA LEU A 199 2.66 -14.15 -10.27
C LEU A 199 1.56 -14.24 -11.33
N LYS A 200 1.94 -14.48 -12.59
CA LYS A 200 0.96 -14.72 -13.69
C LYS A 200 0.04 -15.90 -13.40
N GLY A 201 0.60 -16.96 -12.83
CA GLY A 201 -0.13 -18.19 -12.51
C GLY A 201 -1.18 -18.00 -11.41
N LEU A 202 -1.01 -17.04 -10.49
CA LEU A 202 -1.93 -16.80 -9.38
C LEU A 202 -3.31 -16.28 -9.80
N GLY A 203 -3.43 -15.65 -10.97
CA GLY A 203 -4.69 -15.07 -11.43
C GLY A 203 -5.06 -13.75 -10.76
N ILE A 204 -4.15 -13.15 -10.00
CA ILE A 204 -4.29 -11.81 -9.42
C ILE A 204 -4.33 -10.73 -10.51
N THR A 205 -4.84 -9.55 -10.19
CA THR A 205 -4.92 -8.42 -11.11
C THR A 205 -3.87 -7.34 -10.83
N HIS A 206 -3.51 -7.15 -9.56
CA HIS A 206 -2.59 -6.10 -9.13
C HIS A 206 -1.59 -6.63 -8.10
N VAL A 207 -0.39 -6.09 -8.16
CA VAL A 207 0.63 -6.21 -7.11
C VAL A 207 0.67 -4.90 -6.33
N GLN A 208 0.46 -4.96 -5.02
CA GLN A 208 0.74 -3.87 -4.10
C GLN A 208 2.17 -4.00 -3.60
N LEU A 209 3.00 -3.03 -3.92
CA LEU A 209 4.38 -2.97 -3.44
C LEU A 209 4.42 -2.28 -2.07
N LEU A 210 5.08 -2.89 -1.07
CA LEU A 210 5.49 -2.15 0.12
C LEU A 210 6.31 -0.93 -0.30
N PRO A 211 6.53 0.07 0.57
CA PRO A 211 7.10 1.36 0.15
C PRO A 211 8.31 1.24 -0.75
N VAL A 212 8.26 1.92 -1.89
CA VAL A 212 9.30 1.92 -2.92
C VAL A 212 9.83 3.32 -3.24
N PHE A 213 9.38 4.35 -2.54
CA PHE A 213 10.04 5.63 -2.59
C PHE A 213 11.12 5.73 -1.51
N ASP A 214 12.04 6.66 -1.66
CA ASP A 214 13.27 6.82 -0.87
C ASP A 214 13.01 6.87 0.64
N TYR A 215 13.66 5.97 1.38
CA TYR A 215 13.60 5.87 2.85
C TYR A 215 15.00 5.77 3.46
N LEU A 216 15.16 6.19 4.72
CA LEU A 216 16.46 6.50 5.30
C LEU A 216 17.24 5.31 5.87
N THR A 217 16.57 4.25 6.32
CA THR A 217 17.16 3.26 7.23
C THR A 217 18.02 2.18 6.58
N VAL A 218 18.13 2.18 5.25
CA VAL A 218 19.07 1.37 4.49
C VAL A 218 20.18 2.27 3.96
N ASP A 219 21.44 2.03 4.36
CA ASP A 219 22.60 2.77 3.84
C ASP A 219 22.92 2.27 2.43
N GLU A 220 22.51 3.04 1.43
CA GLU A 220 22.71 2.72 0.01
C GLU A 220 24.19 2.63 -0.39
N SER A 221 25.11 3.22 0.40
CA SER A 221 26.54 3.13 0.16
C SER A 221 27.17 1.80 0.61
N LYS A 222 26.38 0.93 1.28
CA LYS A 222 26.83 -0.33 1.87
C LYS A 222 25.94 -1.52 1.49
N LEU A 223 25.47 -1.57 0.24
CA LEU A 223 24.56 -2.63 -0.23
C LEU A 223 25.18 -4.03 -0.30
N ASP A 224 26.49 -4.15 -0.11
CA ASP A 224 27.22 -5.41 0.06
C ASP A 224 27.06 -6.02 1.47
N THR A 225 26.51 -5.26 2.42
CA THR A 225 26.20 -5.73 3.77
C THR A 225 24.70 -6.01 3.91
N PRO A 226 24.31 -7.07 4.66
CA PRO A 226 22.90 -7.36 4.89
C PRO A 226 22.20 -6.21 5.62
N GLN A 227 21.20 -5.64 5.00
CA GLN A 227 20.34 -4.59 5.55
C GLN A 227 18.91 -4.87 5.13
N TYR A 228 17.96 -4.59 6.00
CA TYR A 228 16.56 -4.82 5.74
C TYR A 228 15.69 -3.76 6.43
N ASN A 229 14.72 -3.25 5.70
CA ASN A 229 13.59 -2.49 6.24
C ASN A 229 12.39 -2.67 5.30
N TRP A 230 11.16 -2.62 5.84
CA TRP A 230 9.96 -2.61 5.02
C TRP A 230 9.82 -1.33 4.18
N GLY A 231 10.45 -0.22 4.61
CA GLY A 231 10.42 1.06 3.91
C GLY A 231 9.46 2.10 4.49
N TYR A 232 8.86 1.87 5.66
CA TYR A 232 8.00 2.85 6.34
C TYR A 232 8.80 3.90 7.13
N ASP A 233 9.97 4.23 6.64
CA ASP A 233 10.89 5.25 7.17
C ASP A 233 11.15 6.35 6.12
N PRO A 234 10.10 7.04 5.60
CA PRO A 234 10.18 7.87 4.41
C PRO A 234 11.08 9.08 4.59
N MET A 235 11.84 9.41 3.52
CA MET A 235 12.73 10.56 3.46
C MET A 235 12.37 11.50 2.29
N ASN A 236 12.35 11.00 1.06
CA ASN A 236 12.04 11.79 -0.14
C ASN A 236 10.88 11.16 -0.92
N TYR A 237 9.74 11.85 -0.97
CA TYR A 237 8.47 11.28 -1.46
C TYR A 237 8.38 11.05 -2.98
N ASN A 238 9.25 11.69 -3.78
CA ASN A 238 9.09 11.70 -5.24
C ASN A 238 10.22 10.96 -6.00
N VAL A 239 11.01 10.14 -5.32
CA VAL A 239 12.12 9.40 -5.94
C VAL A 239 12.06 7.94 -5.54
N PRO A 240 12.29 6.98 -6.47
CA PRO A 240 12.36 5.56 -6.14
C PRO A 240 13.51 5.24 -5.17
N GLU A 241 13.30 4.24 -4.31
CA GLU A 241 14.29 3.74 -3.35
C GLU A 241 15.54 3.22 -4.07
N GLY A 242 16.72 3.69 -3.63
CA GLY A 242 17.97 3.37 -4.29
C GLY A 242 18.55 2.02 -3.90
N SER A 243 18.22 1.46 -2.74
CA SER A 243 18.69 0.13 -2.34
C SER A 243 18.16 -1.00 -3.22
N TYR A 244 17.05 -0.76 -3.91
CA TYR A 244 16.49 -1.70 -4.88
C TYR A 244 17.07 -1.55 -6.29
N SER A 245 17.90 -0.53 -6.55
CA SER A 245 18.60 -0.37 -7.82
C SER A 245 19.95 -1.08 -7.82
N THR A 246 20.51 -1.30 -9.01
CA THR A 246 21.83 -1.90 -9.15
C THR A 246 22.96 -0.91 -8.89
N ASP A 247 22.69 0.40 -8.99
CA ASP A 247 23.65 1.46 -8.74
C ASP A 247 22.99 2.69 -8.10
N PRO A 248 23.07 2.86 -6.78
CA PRO A 248 22.46 3.99 -6.08
C PRO A 248 23.26 5.31 -6.22
N TYR A 249 24.50 5.25 -6.68
CA TYR A 249 25.34 6.44 -6.88
C TYR A 249 24.93 7.28 -8.10
N HIS A 250 24.27 6.63 -9.08
CA HIS A 250 23.76 7.27 -10.29
C HIS A 250 22.24 7.34 -10.24
N GLY A 251 21.70 8.51 -9.89
CA GLY A 251 20.28 8.70 -9.59
C GLY A 251 19.31 8.29 -10.71
N GLU A 252 19.73 8.34 -11.98
CA GLU A 252 18.94 7.88 -13.12
C GLU A 252 18.73 6.37 -13.17
N VAL A 253 19.63 5.59 -12.53
CA VAL A 253 19.55 4.12 -12.58
C VAL A 253 18.33 3.61 -11.83
N ARG A 254 18.08 4.11 -10.60
CA ARG A 254 16.90 3.71 -9.82
C ARG A 254 15.59 4.03 -10.53
N ILE A 255 15.53 5.16 -11.25
CA ILE A 255 14.35 5.57 -12.01
C ILE A 255 14.10 4.63 -13.19
N ASN A 256 15.14 4.38 -14.00
CA ASN A 256 15.04 3.50 -15.15
C ASN A 256 14.67 2.06 -14.75
N GLU A 257 15.31 1.50 -13.71
CA GLU A 257 15.06 0.12 -13.25
C GLU A 257 13.67 -0.04 -12.64
N PHE A 258 13.16 0.95 -11.90
CA PHE A 258 11.79 0.93 -11.40
C PHE A 258 10.77 0.99 -12.53
N LYS A 259 11.00 1.84 -13.57
CA LYS A 259 10.17 1.84 -14.78
C LYS A 259 10.21 0.50 -15.52
N GLN A 260 11.37 -0.16 -15.62
CA GLN A 260 11.47 -1.51 -16.20
C GLN A 260 10.65 -2.54 -15.41
N MET A 261 10.68 -2.49 -14.09
CA MET A 261 9.85 -3.35 -13.24
C MET A 261 8.35 -3.15 -13.52
N ILE A 262 7.89 -1.90 -13.56
CA ILE A 262 6.49 -1.56 -13.82
C ILE A 262 6.08 -2.05 -15.22
N GLN A 263 6.88 -1.75 -16.25
CA GLN A 263 6.64 -2.20 -17.61
C GLN A 263 6.58 -3.74 -17.73
N ALA A 264 7.42 -4.45 -16.97
CA ALA A 264 7.39 -5.91 -16.94
C ALA A 264 6.10 -6.44 -16.31
N LEU A 265 5.62 -5.82 -15.22
CA LEU A 265 4.33 -6.17 -14.60
C LEU A 265 3.16 -5.90 -15.56
N HIS A 266 3.09 -4.71 -16.16
CA HIS A 266 2.05 -4.34 -17.13
C HIS A 266 2.04 -5.26 -18.36
N THR A 267 3.21 -5.56 -18.93
CA THR A 267 3.35 -6.50 -20.07
C THR A 267 2.79 -7.89 -19.74
N ASN A 268 2.80 -8.28 -18.46
CA ASN A 268 2.24 -9.54 -17.99
C ASN A 268 0.79 -9.41 -17.45
N GLY A 269 0.14 -8.26 -17.66
CA GLY A 269 -1.26 -8.03 -17.30
C GLY A 269 -1.49 -7.77 -15.82
N LEU A 270 -0.45 -7.35 -15.08
CA LEU A 270 -0.49 -7.05 -13.65
C LEU A 270 -0.36 -5.54 -13.42
N GLY A 271 -1.36 -4.94 -12.79
CA GLY A 271 -1.30 -3.54 -12.35
C GLY A 271 -0.39 -3.36 -11.14
N VAL A 272 0.08 -2.14 -10.94
CA VAL A 272 1.00 -1.78 -9.85
C VAL A 272 0.32 -0.81 -8.91
N ILE A 273 0.21 -1.20 -7.64
CA ILE A 273 -0.26 -0.35 -6.55
C ILE A 273 0.95 0.01 -5.70
N MET A 274 1.15 1.30 -5.51
CA MET A 274 2.25 1.83 -4.71
C MET A 274 1.78 2.13 -3.29
N ASP A 275 2.49 1.62 -2.29
CA ASP A 275 2.29 1.99 -0.90
C ASP A 275 2.95 3.34 -0.63
N VAL A 276 2.19 4.32 -0.16
CA VAL A 276 2.64 5.69 0.09
C VAL A 276 2.51 6.07 1.55
N VAL A 277 3.61 6.52 2.13
CA VAL A 277 3.73 6.89 3.55
C VAL A 277 3.78 8.40 3.66
N TYR A 278 2.61 9.06 3.67
CA TYR A 278 2.50 10.52 3.75
C TYR A 278 2.08 11.03 5.13
N ASN A 279 1.79 10.13 6.05
CA ASN A 279 1.31 10.47 7.38
C ASN A 279 2.43 10.87 8.35
N HIS A 280 3.67 10.42 8.11
CA HIS A 280 4.86 10.76 8.91
C HIS A 280 6.13 10.77 8.05
N THR A 281 7.25 11.18 8.65
CA THR A 281 8.60 11.01 8.10
C THR A 281 9.47 10.28 9.14
N TYR A 282 10.56 9.65 8.70
CA TYR A 282 11.45 8.95 9.62
C TYR A 282 11.98 9.85 10.74
N THR A 283 12.24 11.11 10.41
CA THR A 283 12.76 12.10 11.38
C THR A 283 12.09 13.45 11.18
N THR A 284 11.93 14.20 12.26
CA THR A 284 11.51 15.60 12.18
C THR A 284 12.56 16.53 11.56
N ASP A 285 13.81 16.06 11.42
CA ASP A 285 14.87 16.74 10.65
C ASP A 285 14.73 16.45 9.15
N TRP A 286 13.57 16.75 8.60
CA TRP A 286 13.17 16.52 7.21
C TRP A 286 13.52 17.72 6.31
N CYS A 287 13.77 17.46 5.02
CA CYS A 287 14.16 18.51 4.07
C CYS A 287 13.19 19.69 4.07
N TYR A 288 11.90 19.44 4.02
CA TYR A 288 10.88 20.49 4.01
C TYR A 288 10.81 21.26 5.35
N GLU A 289 11.00 20.57 6.48
CA GLU A 289 11.07 21.21 7.80
C GLU A 289 12.32 22.06 7.98
N ARG A 290 13.45 21.69 7.34
CA ARG A 290 14.66 22.52 7.28
C ARG A 290 14.46 23.77 6.46
N ILE A 291 13.57 23.74 5.45
CA ILE A 291 13.24 24.90 4.59
C ILE A 291 12.22 25.80 5.26
N VAL A 292 11.17 25.24 5.87
CA VAL A 292 10.08 25.98 6.54
C VAL A 292 9.85 25.40 7.93
N PRO A 293 10.73 25.72 8.89
CA PRO A 293 10.65 25.14 10.25
C PRO A 293 9.29 25.36 10.91
N GLY A 294 8.71 24.28 11.46
CA GLY A 294 7.41 24.26 12.15
C GLY A 294 6.20 24.19 11.23
N TYR A 295 6.39 24.12 9.90
CA TYR A 295 5.26 24.08 8.97
C TYR A 295 4.78 22.66 8.68
N CYS A 296 5.66 21.68 8.64
CA CYS A 296 5.33 20.38 8.04
C CYS A 296 4.59 19.45 8.98
N PHE A 297 4.80 19.59 10.27
CA PHE A 297 4.27 18.68 11.27
C PHE A 297 3.19 19.31 12.16
N ARG A 298 2.31 18.45 12.67
CA ARG A 298 1.34 18.83 13.72
C ARG A 298 2.04 18.97 15.05
N HIS A 299 1.59 19.93 15.85
CA HIS A 299 2.09 20.18 17.20
C HIS A 299 0.97 20.11 18.23
N ASN A 300 1.31 19.61 19.40
CA ASN A 300 0.48 19.67 20.59
C ASN A 300 0.41 21.11 21.15
N GLU A 301 -0.49 21.37 22.11
CA GLU A 301 -0.63 22.69 22.73
C GLU A 301 0.64 23.13 23.49
N ASP A 302 1.47 22.20 23.93
CA ASP A 302 2.75 22.46 24.61
C ASP A 302 3.93 22.65 23.64
N GLY A 303 3.68 22.61 22.31
CA GLY A 303 4.68 22.78 21.26
C GLY A 303 5.45 21.50 20.90
N THR A 304 5.20 20.37 21.56
CA THR A 304 5.77 19.07 21.14
C THR A 304 5.11 18.58 19.86
N TYR A 305 5.79 17.69 19.12
CA TYR A 305 5.18 17.08 17.93
C TYR A 305 4.02 16.16 18.30
N SER A 306 2.94 16.20 17.52
CA SER A 306 1.89 15.18 17.54
C SER A 306 2.47 13.85 17.06
N ASN A 307 2.03 12.75 17.68
CA ASN A 307 2.59 11.42 17.43
C ASN A 307 1.47 10.35 17.34
N GLY A 308 0.44 10.61 16.55
CA GLY A 308 -0.61 9.63 16.29
C GLY A 308 -0.11 8.46 15.43
N SER A 309 0.92 8.69 14.62
CA SER A 309 1.60 7.67 13.83
C SER A 309 2.40 6.66 14.66
N GLU A 310 2.72 6.99 15.93
CA GLU A 310 3.68 6.28 16.78
C GLU A 310 5.13 6.28 16.23
N CYS A 311 5.39 7.05 15.14
CA CYS A 311 6.71 7.19 14.50
C CYS A 311 7.41 8.51 14.87
N GLY A 312 6.91 9.24 15.87
CA GLY A 312 7.54 10.46 16.42
C GLY A 312 7.02 11.77 15.83
N ASN A 313 6.21 11.73 14.78
CA ASN A 313 5.63 12.92 14.16
C ASN A 313 4.39 12.58 13.33
N ASP A 314 3.54 13.57 13.10
CA ASP A 314 2.39 13.51 12.19
C ASP A 314 2.49 14.66 11.19
N VAL A 315 2.45 14.38 9.89
CA VAL A 315 2.46 15.37 8.82
C VAL A 315 1.14 16.16 8.82
N ALA A 316 1.24 17.49 8.74
CA ALA A 316 0.10 18.40 8.77
C ALA A 316 -0.57 18.52 7.39
N SER A 317 -1.23 17.45 6.94
CA SER A 317 -1.85 17.36 5.60
C SER A 317 -2.91 18.42 5.34
N GLU A 318 -3.55 18.94 6.40
CA GLU A 318 -4.54 20.02 6.34
C GLU A 318 -3.96 21.39 5.96
N ARG A 319 -2.64 21.57 5.97
CA ARG A 319 -1.98 22.82 5.57
C ARG A 319 -1.86 22.90 4.04
N ALA A 320 -2.17 24.06 3.48
CA ALA A 320 -2.35 24.25 2.05
C ALA A 320 -1.17 23.75 1.19
N MET A 321 0.09 24.07 1.59
CA MET A 321 1.26 23.67 0.81
C MET A 321 1.68 22.21 1.04
N ILE A 322 1.35 21.60 2.18
CA ILE A 322 1.50 20.16 2.38
C ILE A 322 0.47 19.42 1.54
N ARG A 323 -0.81 19.82 1.59
CA ARG A 323 -1.85 19.26 0.71
C ARG A 323 -1.43 19.32 -0.75
N LYS A 324 -0.96 20.48 -1.21
CA LYS A 324 -0.44 20.64 -2.58
C LYS A 324 0.67 19.63 -2.86
N TYR A 325 1.64 19.51 -1.97
CA TYR A 325 2.78 18.61 -2.14
C TYR A 325 2.35 17.15 -2.26
N LEU A 326 1.40 16.70 -1.43
CA LEU A 326 0.87 15.34 -1.50
C LEU A 326 0.08 15.08 -2.79
N VAL A 327 -0.74 16.05 -3.23
CA VAL A 327 -1.48 15.96 -4.50
C VAL A 327 -0.51 15.91 -5.68
N ASP A 328 0.49 16.80 -5.72
CA ASP A 328 1.48 16.85 -6.79
C ASP A 328 2.29 15.54 -6.85
N SER A 329 2.68 15.00 -5.69
CA SER A 329 3.39 13.72 -5.58
C SER A 329 2.60 12.56 -6.17
N ILE A 330 1.34 12.40 -5.79
CA ILE A 330 0.47 11.32 -6.30
C ILE A 330 0.26 11.45 -7.82
N VAL A 331 0.03 12.67 -8.33
CA VAL A 331 -0.14 12.91 -9.76
C VAL A 331 1.15 12.61 -10.53
N TYR A 332 2.31 12.96 -9.95
CA TYR A 332 3.61 12.65 -10.51
C TYR A 332 3.83 11.13 -10.66
N TRP A 333 3.62 10.35 -9.59
CA TRP A 333 3.74 8.90 -9.65
C TRP A 333 2.78 8.27 -10.66
N ALA A 334 1.53 8.73 -10.69
CA ALA A 334 0.53 8.24 -11.63
C ALA A 334 0.89 8.51 -13.10
N LYS A 335 1.48 9.68 -13.40
CA LYS A 335 1.81 10.09 -14.77
C LYS A 335 3.17 9.61 -15.24
N GLU A 336 4.19 9.76 -14.40
CA GLU A 336 5.58 9.47 -14.78
C GLU A 336 5.89 7.99 -14.74
N TYR A 337 5.27 7.26 -13.78
CA TYR A 337 5.51 5.83 -13.58
C TYR A 337 4.31 4.95 -13.94
N HIS A 338 3.24 5.52 -14.47
CA HIS A 338 2.03 4.79 -14.86
C HIS A 338 1.42 3.94 -13.73
N ILE A 339 1.52 4.39 -12.47
CA ILE A 339 1.01 3.68 -11.31
C ILE A 339 -0.52 3.52 -11.39
N ASP A 340 -1.03 2.31 -11.14
CA ASP A 340 -2.44 1.93 -11.29
C ASP A 340 -3.27 2.13 -10.02
N GLY A 341 -2.61 2.27 -8.89
CA GLY A 341 -3.28 2.49 -7.61
C GLY A 341 -2.33 2.91 -6.51
N PHE A 342 -2.90 3.42 -5.41
CA PHE A 342 -2.16 3.84 -4.22
C PHE A 342 -2.81 3.27 -2.96
N ARG A 343 -1.99 2.64 -2.13
CA ARG A 343 -2.32 2.29 -0.75
C ARG A 343 -1.72 3.35 0.16
N PHE A 344 -2.53 3.99 0.97
CA PHE A 344 -2.09 5.01 1.91
C PHE A 344 -1.86 4.39 3.28
N ASP A 345 -0.61 4.41 3.72
CA ASP A 345 -0.25 4.09 5.08
C ASP A 345 -0.93 5.04 6.06
N LEU A 346 -1.53 4.50 7.13
CA LEU A 346 -2.21 5.25 8.18
C LEU A 346 -3.04 6.44 7.64
N VAL A 347 -3.86 6.22 6.61
CA VAL A 347 -4.66 7.28 5.98
C VAL A 347 -5.60 7.98 6.98
N GLY A 348 -5.92 7.32 8.09
CA GLY A 348 -6.63 7.92 9.21
C GLY A 348 -5.93 9.14 9.82
N LEU A 349 -4.66 9.37 9.52
CA LEU A 349 -3.89 10.57 9.89
C LEU A 349 -3.85 11.64 8.78
N ILE A 350 -4.45 11.40 7.62
CA ILE A 350 -4.58 12.37 6.53
C ILE A 350 -6.01 12.92 6.54
N ASP A 351 -6.15 14.23 6.35
CA ASP A 351 -7.47 14.86 6.37
C ASP A 351 -8.29 14.55 5.11
N VAL A 352 -9.62 14.56 5.27
CA VAL A 352 -10.60 14.26 4.21
C VAL A 352 -10.45 15.19 3.01
N GLU A 353 -10.22 16.49 3.23
CA GLU A 353 -10.10 17.45 2.13
C GLU A 353 -8.87 17.15 1.26
N THR A 354 -7.77 16.70 1.86
CA THR A 354 -6.58 16.28 1.13
C THR A 354 -6.86 15.03 0.29
N MET A 355 -7.53 14.02 0.83
CA MET A 355 -7.88 12.82 0.07
C MET A 355 -8.88 13.11 -1.05
N GLN A 356 -9.85 14.00 -0.82
CA GLN A 356 -10.76 14.47 -1.87
C GLN A 356 -10.00 15.24 -2.97
N ALA A 357 -9.02 16.06 -2.62
CA ALA A 357 -8.19 16.77 -3.59
C ALA A 357 -7.34 15.81 -4.43
N ILE A 358 -6.75 14.79 -3.82
CA ILE A 358 -6.03 13.71 -4.51
C ILE A 358 -6.95 13.00 -5.51
N ARG A 359 -8.14 12.54 -5.07
CA ARG A 359 -9.10 11.87 -5.95
C ARG A 359 -9.50 12.76 -7.12
N ALA A 360 -9.83 14.02 -6.84
CA ALA A 360 -10.23 14.98 -7.88
C ALA A 360 -9.10 15.28 -8.89
N ALA A 361 -7.84 15.26 -8.46
CA ALA A 361 -6.70 15.44 -9.35
C ALA A 361 -6.47 14.23 -10.26
N LEU A 362 -6.58 13.02 -9.69
CA LEU A 362 -6.46 11.77 -10.44
C LEU A 362 -7.62 11.58 -11.42
N ASP A 363 -8.84 11.94 -11.06
CA ASP A 363 -10.03 11.82 -11.93
C ASP A 363 -9.89 12.62 -13.23
N LYS A 364 -9.16 13.73 -13.20
CA LYS A 364 -8.85 14.50 -14.42
C LYS A 364 -7.90 13.78 -15.37
N PHE A 365 -7.11 12.86 -14.86
CA PHE A 365 -6.12 12.12 -15.61
C PHE A 365 -6.61 10.69 -15.92
N ASN A 366 -6.91 9.91 -14.88
CA ASN A 366 -7.40 8.55 -15.00
C ASN A 366 -8.29 8.19 -13.79
N PRO A 367 -9.63 8.18 -13.93
CA PRO A 367 -10.55 7.90 -12.83
C PRO A 367 -10.50 6.44 -12.34
N ASN A 368 -9.85 5.54 -13.08
CA ASN A 368 -9.73 4.13 -12.72
C ASN A 368 -8.54 3.82 -11.81
N ILE A 369 -7.72 4.82 -11.45
CA ILE A 369 -6.65 4.64 -10.47
C ILE A 369 -7.25 4.28 -9.12
N LEU A 370 -6.82 3.15 -8.55
CA LEU A 370 -7.33 2.63 -7.30
C LEU A 370 -6.79 3.42 -6.10
N LEU A 371 -7.65 3.76 -5.14
CA LEU A 371 -7.25 4.38 -3.88
C LEU A 371 -7.81 3.60 -2.71
N TYR A 372 -6.96 3.23 -1.77
CA TYR A 372 -7.37 2.66 -0.48
C TYR A 372 -6.28 2.85 0.57
N GLY A 373 -6.58 2.56 1.82
CA GLY A 373 -5.60 2.68 2.89
C GLY A 373 -6.11 2.29 4.25
N GLU A 374 -5.30 2.54 5.27
CA GLU A 374 -5.58 2.22 6.66
C GLU A 374 -6.34 3.35 7.34
N GLY A 375 -7.65 3.20 7.42
CA GLY A 375 -8.56 4.20 7.99
C GLY A 375 -8.74 4.09 9.51
N TRP A 376 -7.68 3.79 10.25
CA TRP A 376 -7.73 3.66 11.70
C TRP A 376 -7.97 5.01 12.37
N SER A 377 -8.72 5.02 13.48
CA SER A 377 -8.90 6.21 14.30
C SER A 377 -7.73 6.35 15.27
N MET A 378 -6.85 7.30 14.99
CA MET A 378 -5.63 7.54 15.77
C MET A 378 -5.63 8.96 16.34
N PRO A 379 -5.11 9.17 17.57
CA PRO A 379 -5.07 10.50 18.16
C PRO A 379 -4.03 11.38 17.44
N THR A 380 -4.47 12.53 16.90
CA THR A 380 -3.57 13.51 16.28
C THR A 380 -4.01 14.94 16.56
N SER A 381 -3.05 15.85 16.67
CA SER A 381 -3.28 17.25 17.04
C SER A 381 -3.46 18.15 15.81
N VAL A 382 -4.65 18.13 15.21
CA VAL A 382 -4.97 19.07 14.11
C VAL A 382 -5.10 20.50 14.60
N SER A 383 -4.72 21.46 13.78
CA SER A 383 -4.75 22.87 14.12
C SER A 383 -6.12 23.54 13.92
N LYS A 384 -6.99 22.95 13.09
CA LYS A 384 -8.37 23.40 12.83
C LYS A 384 -9.34 22.40 13.46
N ALA A 385 -10.16 22.82 14.41
CA ALA A 385 -11.07 21.94 15.15
C ALA A 385 -12.07 21.16 14.28
N ASP A 386 -12.43 21.69 13.12
CA ASP A 386 -13.41 21.09 12.19
C ASP A 386 -12.77 20.12 11.19
N THR A 387 -11.45 19.89 11.24
CA THR A 387 -10.74 18.98 10.34
C THR A 387 -11.23 17.56 10.59
N LYS A 388 -11.74 16.92 9.54
CA LYS A 388 -12.13 15.50 9.54
C LYS A 388 -11.00 14.66 8.99
N MET A 389 -10.68 13.59 9.70
CA MET A 389 -9.64 12.64 9.29
C MET A 389 -10.25 11.54 8.43
N SER A 390 -9.43 10.96 7.53
CA SER A 390 -9.86 9.93 6.58
C SER A 390 -9.96 8.55 7.23
N THR A 391 -10.79 8.45 8.27
CA THR A 391 -11.06 7.20 9.00
C THR A 391 -12.23 6.44 8.40
N GLN A 392 -12.35 5.14 8.71
CA GLN A 392 -13.53 4.33 8.37
C GLN A 392 -14.85 5.01 8.78
N ALA A 393 -14.89 5.64 9.97
CA ALA A 393 -16.07 6.38 10.45
C ALA A 393 -16.48 7.54 9.52
N ASN A 394 -15.57 8.05 8.72
CA ASN A 394 -15.80 9.11 7.73
C ASN A 394 -15.84 8.59 6.27
N ALA A 395 -15.97 7.28 6.07
CA ALA A 395 -15.99 6.65 4.74
C ALA A 395 -17.04 7.27 3.79
N SER A 396 -18.19 7.72 4.31
CA SER A 396 -19.24 8.40 3.54
C SER A 396 -18.78 9.70 2.87
N LEU A 397 -17.70 10.33 3.35
CA LEU A 397 -17.12 11.54 2.77
C LEU A 397 -16.10 11.22 1.65
N LEU A 398 -15.72 9.94 1.49
CA LEU A 398 -14.69 9.46 0.58
C LEU A 398 -15.18 8.29 -0.29
N PRO A 399 -16.25 8.49 -1.10
CA PRO A 399 -16.89 7.40 -1.85
C PRO A 399 -15.96 6.71 -2.87
N GLY A 400 -14.90 7.40 -3.32
CA GLY A 400 -13.90 6.87 -4.26
C GLY A 400 -12.68 6.24 -3.61
N MET A 401 -12.77 5.86 -2.32
CA MET A 401 -11.66 5.30 -1.56
C MET A 401 -12.06 4.05 -0.79
N GLY A 402 -11.22 3.01 -0.85
CA GLY A 402 -11.34 1.81 -0.03
C GLY A 402 -10.59 1.91 1.30
N PHE A 403 -10.98 1.07 2.26
CA PHE A 403 -10.33 0.96 3.56
C PHE A 403 -10.10 -0.51 3.91
N PHE A 404 -8.97 -0.80 4.55
CA PHE A 404 -8.73 -2.13 5.11
C PHE A 404 -9.83 -2.51 6.11
N ASN A 405 -10.33 -3.73 5.99
CA ASN A 405 -11.43 -4.25 6.79
C ASN A 405 -10.89 -5.07 7.97
N ASP A 406 -10.71 -4.44 9.12
CA ASP A 406 -10.29 -5.12 10.35
C ASP A 406 -11.37 -6.04 10.92
N ASN A 407 -12.67 -5.77 10.67
CA ASN A 407 -13.76 -6.65 11.09
C ASN A 407 -13.58 -8.06 10.50
N ILE A 408 -13.31 -8.18 9.19
CA ILE A 408 -13.11 -9.49 8.56
C ILE A 408 -11.77 -10.12 8.98
N ARG A 409 -10.70 -9.32 9.08
CA ARG A 409 -9.38 -9.80 9.50
C ARG A 409 -9.45 -10.48 10.87
N ASP A 410 -9.99 -9.77 11.86
CA ASP A 410 -10.05 -10.22 13.24
C ASP A 410 -11.20 -11.24 13.43
N GLY A 411 -12.32 -11.06 12.75
CA GLY A 411 -13.42 -12.01 12.74
C GLY A 411 -13.01 -13.41 12.25
N ILE A 412 -12.17 -13.51 11.24
CA ILE A 412 -11.68 -14.78 10.69
C ILE A 412 -10.70 -15.46 11.65
N LYS A 413 -9.64 -14.77 12.09
CA LYS A 413 -8.47 -15.37 12.75
C LYS A 413 -8.26 -14.97 14.21
N GLY A 414 -9.14 -14.11 14.78
CA GLY A 414 -8.97 -13.47 16.08
C GLY A 414 -8.10 -12.22 16.01
N SER A 415 -8.19 -11.38 17.05
CA SER A 415 -7.48 -10.10 17.13
C SER A 415 -5.98 -10.24 16.88
N VAL A 416 -5.43 -9.31 16.12
CA VAL A 416 -3.97 -9.24 15.88
C VAL A 416 -3.21 -8.72 17.09
N PHE A 417 -3.89 -8.06 18.03
CA PHE A 417 -3.32 -7.54 19.27
C PHE A 417 -3.37 -8.54 20.43
N GLU A 418 -4.31 -9.53 20.35
CA GLU A 418 -4.45 -10.62 21.31
C GLU A 418 -4.03 -11.93 20.65
N TYR A 419 -2.75 -12.27 20.71
CA TYR A 419 -2.15 -13.33 19.89
C TYR A 419 -2.84 -14.70 20.04
N THR A 420 -3.35 -15.04 21.22
CA THR A 420 -4.01 -16.32 21.50
C THR A 420 -5.53 -16.30 21.28
N GLU A 421 -6.10 -15.15 20.94
CA GLU A 421 -7.53 -15.04 20.63
C GLU A 421 -7.87 -15.83 19.37
N LYS A 422 -8.98 -16.58 19.44
CA LYS A 422 -9.53 -17.39 18.35
C LYS A 422 -10.47 -16.55 17.51
N GLY A 423 -10.50 -16.84 16.20
CA GLY A 423 -11.49 -16.30 15.29
C GLY A 423 -12.47 -17.37 14.81
N TYR A 424 -13.31 -17.01 13.85
CA TYR A 424 -14.35 -17.89 13.31
C TYR A 424 -13.79 -19.23 12.79
N VAL A 425 -12.72 -19.19 11.98
CA VAL A 425 -12.14 -20.40 11.37
C VAL A 425 -11.43 -21.31 12.39
N THR A 426 -11.17 -20.81 13.58
CA THR A 426 -10.57 -21.54 14.69
C THR A 426 -11.59 -21.90 15.77
N GLY A 427 -12.89 -21.77 15.48
CA GLY A 427 -14.00 -22.25 16.30
C GLY A 427 -14.59 -21.23 17.27
N ALA A 428 -14.29 -19.92 17.14
CA ALA A 428 -14.96 -18.87 17.92
C ALA A 428 -16.41 -18.70 17.42
N THR A 429 -17.38 -18.89 18.33
CA THR A 429 -18.82 -18.84 17.99
C THR A 429 -19.39 -17.41 18.05
N ASP A 430 -18.74 -16.50 18.76
CA ASP A 430 -19.10 -15.09 18.91
C ASP A 430 -18.79 -14.21 17.69
N GLN A 431 -18.09 -14.78 16.68
CA GLN A 431 -17.71 -14.05 15.47
C GLN A 431 -18.74 -14.18 14.32
N MET A 432 -19.78 -14.99 14.47
CA MET A 432 -20.77 -15.23 13.40
C MET A 432 -21.43 -13.94 12.88
N ASP A 433 -21.81 -13.03 13.77
CA ASP A 433 -22.48 -11.79 13.36
C ASP A 433 -21.51 -10.85 12.64
N THR A 434 -20.23 -10.83 13.05
CA THR A 434 -19.16 -10.11 12.36
C THR A 434 -18.98 -10.64 10.94
N ILE A 435 -18.88 -11.97 10.76
CA ILE A 435 -18.75 -12.57 9.43
C ILE A 435 -19.99 -12.28 8.56
N LYS A 436 -21.21 -12.35 9.14
CA LYS A 436 -22.44 -12.02 8.43
C LYS A 436 -22.50 -10.54 7.99
N ASP A 437 -22.05 -9.59 8.83
CA ASP A 437 -21.92 -8.18 8.41
C ASP A 437 -20.95 -8.04 7.23
N CYS A 438 -19.84 -8.78 7.25
CA CYS A 438 -18.88 -8.76 6.15
C CYS A 438 -19.44 -9.39 4.85
N ILE A 439 -20.26 -10.44 4.95
CA ILE A 439 -21.01 -11.01 3.81
C ILE A 439 -21.96 -9.96 3.21
N LEU A 440 -22.51 -9.07 4.03
CA LEU A 440 -23.34 -7.95 3.60
C LEU A 440 -22.51 -6.73 3.14
N GLY A 441 -21.20 -6.84 2.97
CA GLY A 441 -20.30 -5.78 2.50
C GLY A 441 -19.88 -4.81 3.61
N THR A 442 -19.82 -5.28 4.86
CA THR A 442 -19.36 -4.54 6.05
C THR A 442 -20.14 -3.23 6.27
N GLN A 443 -21.48 -3.36 6.26
CA GLN A 443 -22.41 -2.21 6.36
C GLN A 443 -22.35 -1.48 7.70
N SER A 444 -21.62 -2.02 8.67
CA SER A 444 -21.36 -1.37 9.96
C SER A 444 -20.59 -0.04 9.79
N TRP A 445 -19.78 0.13 8.73
CA TRP A 445 -19.10 1.40 8.44
C TRP A 445 -19.04 1.73 6.93
N ALA A 446 -19.01 0.74 6.03
CA ALA A 446 -18.89 0.97 4.59
C ALA A 446 -20.23 1.38 3.97
N MET A 447 -20.21 2.34 3.08
CA MET A 447 -21.39 2.75 2.29
C MET A 447 -21.67 1.77 1.15
N ASN A 448 -20.61 1.20 0.58
CA ASN A 448 -20.66 0.24 -0.52
C ASN A 448 -19.49 -0.75 -0.45
N PRO A 449 -19.60 -1.95 -1.01
CA PRO A 449 -18.49 -2.91 -1.09
C PRO A 449 -17.24 -2.38 -1.77
N THR A 450 -17.34 -1.35 -2.62
CA THR A 450 -16.20 -0.66 -3.24
C THR A 450 -15.28 0.04 -2.23
N GLN A 451 -15.72 0.21 -0.99
CA GLN A 451 -14.92 0.79 0.08
C GLN A 451 -14.23 -0.26 0.97
N VAL A 452 -14.39 -1.55 0.67
CA VAL A 452 -13.97 -2.63 1.56
C VAL A 452 -12.81 -3.41 0.94
N ILE A 453 -11.64 -3.40 1.61
CA ILE A 453 -10.50 -4.25 1.29
C ILE A 453 -10.49 -5.40 2.29
N ASN A 454 -10.85 -6.60 1.82
CA ASN A 454 -10.92 -7.79 2.64
C ASN A 454 -9.56 -8.52 2.64
N TYR A 455 -9.05 -8.85 3.81
CA TYR A 455 -7.78 -9.51 3.97
C TYR A 455 -7.74 -10.34 5.27
N THR A 456 -6.85 -11.30 5.33
CA THR A 456 -6.58 -12.09 6.53
C THR A 456 -5.24 -11.74 7.15
N SER A 457 -4.25 -11.42 6.32
CA SER A 457 -2.93 -10.96 6.75
C SER A 457 -2.35 -9.97 5.75
N CYS A 458 -1.44 -9.14 6.23
CA CYS A 458 -0.60 -8.25 5.45
C CYS A 458 0.82 -8.32 6.02
N HIS A 459 1.70 -7.38 5.65
CA HIS A 459 3.05 -7.34 6.21
C HIS A 459 3.06 -7.15 7.73
N ASP A 460 2.09 -6.41 8.30
CA ASP A 460 1.94 -6.19 9.74
C ASP A 460 1.48 -7.44 10.49
N ASN A 461 1.93 -7.55 11.74
CA ASN A 461 1.58 -8.62 12.66
C ASN A 461 2.05 -10.02 12.19
N ASN A 462 1.47 -11.08 12.73
CA ASN A 462 1.78 -12.44 12.31
C ASN A 462 1.17 -12.76 10.95
N THR A 463 1.85 -13.58 10.14
CA THR A 463 1.24 -14.17 8.96
C THR A 463 -0.01 -14.94 9.36
N LEU A 464 -0.92 -15.22 8.42
CA LEU A 464 -2.10 -16.04 8.71
C LEU A 464 -1.71 -17.38 9.32
N TRP A 465 -0.75 -18.08 8.71
CA TRP A 465 -0.25 -19.39 9.19
C TRP A 465 0.29 -19.34 10.61
N ASP A 466 1.07 -18.32 10.94
CA ASP A 466 1.66 -18.17 12.28
C ASP A 466 0.60 -17.81 13.33
N LYS A 467 -0.34 -16.92 13.00
CA LYS A 467 -1.46 -16.59 13.89
C LYS A 467 -2.33 -17.80 14.20
N LEU A 468 -2.65 -18.62 13.20
CA LEU A 468 -3.39 -19.88 13.39
C LEU A 468 -2.62 -20.86 14.29
N ALA A 469 -1.29 -20.91 14.15
CA ALA A 469 -0.44 -21.75 15.01
C ALA A 469 -0.41 -21.29 16.47
N ILE A 470 -0.44 -19.98 16.70
CA ILE A 470 -0.40 -19.39 18.05
C ILE A 470 -1.76 -19.53 18.73
N SER A 471 -2.85 -19.19 18.04
CA SER A 471 -4.19 -19.19 18.63
C SER A 471 -4.76 -20.59 18.83
N ASN A 472 -4.29 -21.58 18.06
CA ASN A 472 -4.72 -22.98 18.10
C ASN A 472 -3.54 -23.95 18.09
N SER A 473 -2.68 -23.86 19.11
CA SER A 473 -1.46 -24.66 19.21
C SER A 473 -1.75 -26.19 19.31
N GLU A 474 -2.95 -26.56 19.79
CA GLU A 474 -3.38 -27.95 19.93
C GLU A 474 -3.91 -28.56 18.62
N ASP A 475 -4.15 -27.76 17.59
CA ASP A 475 -4.68 -28.22 16.32
C ASP A 475 -3.62 -28.94 15.49
N SER A 476 -4.05 -29.98 14.76
CA SER A 476 -3.19 -30.69 13.82
C SER A 476 -2.71 -29.75 12.70
N LYS A 477 -1.64 -30.14 12.01
CA LYS A 477 -1.18 -29.42 10.81
C LYS A 477 -2.27 -29.40 9.73
N GLU A 478 -2.98 -30.48 9.57
CA GLU A 478 -4.08 -30.66 8.62
C GLU A 478 -5.25 -29.74 8.94
N ASP A 479 -5.67 -29.65 10.20
CA ASP A 479 -6.72 -28.71 10.63
C ASP A 479 -6.30 -27.26 10.33
N ARG A 480 -5.05 -26.91 10.61
CA ARG A 480 -4.51 -25.57 10.36
C ARG A 480 -4.45 -25.26 8.86
N ILE A 481 -4.10 -26.21 7.99
CA ILE A 481 -4.19 -26.06 6.53
C ILE A 481 -5.64 -25.76 6.13
N ARG A 482 -6.61 -26.54 6.64
CA ARG A 482 -8.05 -26.32 6.37
C ARG A 482 -8.53 -24.96 6.87
N GLN A 483 -8.07 -24.49 8.03
CA GLN A 483 -8.36 -23.15 8.56
C GLN A 483 -7.82 -22.05 7.63
N ASN A 484 -6.61 -22.23 7.09
CA ASN A 484 -6.04 -21.29 6.11
C ASN A 484 -6.87 -21.26 4.81
N LEU A 485 -7.28 -22.41 4.29
CA LEU A 485 -8.10 -22.52 3.08
C LEU A 485 -9.50 -21.93 3.30
N LEU A 486 -10.13 -22.17 4.44
CA LEU A 486 -11.43 -21.58 4.78
C LEU A 486 -11.33 -20.06 4.91
N SER A 487 -10.24 -19.55 5.49
CA SER A 487 -9.97 -18.10 5.57
C SER A 487 -9.91 -17.47 4.17
N ALA A 488 -9.16 -18.07 3.26
CA ALA A 488 -9.07 -17.64 1.88
C ALA A 488 -10.44 -17.71 1.17
N ALA A 489 -11.17 -18.82 1.33
CA ALA A 489 -12.49 -18.97 0.72
C ALA A 489 -13.45 -17.86 1.16
N ILE A 490 -13.46 -17.49 2.43
CA ILE A 490 -14.29 -16.39 2.94
C ILE A 490 -13.91 -15.08 2.22
N ILE A 491 -12.62 -14.72 2.17
CA ILE A 491 -12.15 -13.48 1.53
C ILE A 491 -12.56 -13.40 0.07
N TYR A 492 -12.50 -14.52 -0.66
CA TYR A 492 -12.79 -14.54 -2.10
C TYR A 492 -14.28 -14.66 -2.44
N THR A 493 -15.13 -15.03 -1.48
CA THR A 493 -16.57 -15.24 -1.74
C THR A 493 -17.50 -14.18 -1.17
N ILE A 494 -16.95 -13.21 -0.40
CA ILE A 494 -17.72 -12.06 0.10
C ILE A 494 -17.55 -10.81 -0.80
N PRO A 495 -18.50 -9.85 -0.75
CA PRO A 495 -18.37 -8.57 -1.44
C PRO A 495 -17.19 -7.73 -0.89
N GLY A 496 -16.57 -6.94 -1.76
CA GLY A 496 -15.38 -6.15 -1.50
C GLY A 496 -14.20 -6.59 -2.35
N THR A 497 -13.02 -6.09 -2.08
CA THR A 497 -11.79 -6.38 -2.84
C THR A 497 -10.90 -7.30 -2.02
N PRO A 498 -10.58 -8.52 -2.50
CA PRO A 498 -9.66 -9.42 -1.81
C PRO A 498 -8.21 -8.93 -1.93
N LEU A 499 -7.50 -8.97 -0.80
CA LEU A 499 -6.06 -8.76 -0.71
C LEU A 499 -5.44 -9.93 0.06
N ILE A 500 -4.36 -10.48 -0.46
CA ILE A 500 -3.56 -11.52 0.21
C ILE A 500 -2.10 -11.08 0.32
N GLN A 501 -1.48 -11.45 1.43
CA GLN A 501 -0.04 -11.27 1.64
C GLN A 501 0.75 -12.27 0.81
N ALA A 502 1.83 -11.83 0.15
CA ALA A 502 2.71 -12.71 -0.61
C ALA A 502 3.19 -13.91 0.21
N GLY A 503 2.93 -15.10 -0.30
CA GLY A 503 3.27 -16.37 0.33
C GLY A 503 2.17 -16.95 1.23
N GLU A 504 1.04 -16.27 1.45
CA GLU A 504 -0.11 -16.83 2.19
C GLU A 504 -0.60 -18.12 1.54
N GLU A 505 -0.60 -18.16 0.22
CA GLU A 505 -0.97 -19.29 -0.63
C GLU A 505 0.03 -20.47 -0.60
N MET A 506 1.16 -20.30 0.07
CA MET A 506 2.13 -21.36 0.35
C MET A 506 2.46 -21.45 1.85
N LEU A 507 1.55 -20.97 2.70
CA LEU A 507 1.64 -21.02 4.16
C LEU A 507 2.89 -20.33 4.70
N ARG A 508 3.19 -19.10 4.22
CA ARG A 508 4.33 -18.31 4.66
C ARG A 508 4.38 -18.20 6.17
N THR A 509 5.58 -18.41 6.72
CA THR A 509 5.87 -18.24 8.15
C THR A 509 7.02 -17.26 8.33
N LYS A 510 6.97 -16.47 9.37
CA LYS A 510 8.04 -15.56 9.80
C LYS A 510 8.54 -15.98 11.16
N VAL A 511 9.58 -16.79 11.16
CA VAL A 511 10.22 -17.29 12.39
C VAL A 511 11.67 -16.84 12.45
N ASP A 512 12.14 -16.55 13.67
CA ASP A 512 13.55 -16.24 13.91
C ASP A 512 14.41 -17.54 13.92
N GLU A 513 15.72 -17.39 14.06
CA GLU A 513 16.66 -18.51 14.10
C GLU A 513 16.44 -19.47 15.31
N ASN A 514 15.70 -19.02 16.31
CA ASN A 514 15.34 -19.83 17.49
C ASN A 514 13.97 -20.51 17.33
N GLY A 515 13.27 -20.28 16.22
CA GLY A 515 11.94 -20.82 15.95
C GLY A 515 10.78 -20.02 16.57
N ASN A 516 11.01 -18.80 17.05
CA ASN A 516 9.95 -17.95 17.57
C ASN A 516 9.25 -17.20 16.42
N PHE A 517 7.94 -17.10 16.50
CA PHE A 517 7.16 -16.30 15.55
C PHE A 517 7.45 -14.80 15.72
N VAL A 518 7.65 -14.11 14.60
CA VAL A 518 7.97 -12.67 14.57
C VAL A 518 6.77 -11.90 14.04
N SER A 519 6.07 -11.20 14.93
CA SER A 519 4.88 -10.41 14.58
C SER A 519 5.21 -9.05 13.96
N ASN A 520 6.34 -8.45 14.34
CA ASN A 520 6.79 -7.16 13.81
C ASN A 520 8.19 -7.30 13.21
N SER A 521 8.24 -7.63 11.92
CA SER A 521 9.47 -8.00 11.23
C SER A 521 10.08 -6.86 10.39
N TYR A 522 9.69 -5.59 10.62
CA TYR A 522 10.03 -4.45 9.74
C TYR A 522 11.55 -4.24 9.51
N LYS A 523 12.37 -4.65 10.45
CA LYS A 523 13.85 -4.62 10.36
C LYS A 523 14.49 -5.96 10.65
N SER A 524 13.74 -7.05 10.60
CA SER A 524 14.28 -8.40 10.75
C SER A 524 15.08 -8.80 9.51
N SER A 525 15.92 -9.82 9.63
CA SER A 525 16.78 -10.26 8.54
C SER A 525 15.99 -10.85 7.35
N ASP A 526 16.69 -11.03 6.24
CA ASP A 526 16.19 -11.77 5.07
C ASP A 526 15.76 -13.21 5.43
N TYR A 527 16.39 -13.82 6.44
CA TYR A 527 16.00 -15.14 6.94
C TYR A 527 14.52 -15.17 7.39
N VAL A 528 14.07 -14.14 8.09
CA VAL A 528 12.69 -14.00 8.57
C VAL A 528 11.74 -13.61 7.42
N ASN A 529 12.14 -12.64 6.60
CA ASN A 529 11.23 -11.93 5.72
C ASN A 529 11.15 -12.50 4.30
N SER A 530 12.21 -13.12 3.77
CA SER A 530 12.24 -13.57 2.37
C SER A 530 11.18 -14.66 2.08
N ILE A 531 10.67 -14.65 0.86
CA ILE A 531 9.77 -15.69 0.36
C ILE A 531 10.59 -16.96 0.11
N LYS A 532 10.24 -18.04 0.81
CA LYS A 532 10.86 -19.36 0.67
C LYS A 532 10.17 -20.12 -0.45
N TRP A 533 10.63 -19.98 -1.68
CA TRP A 533 9.95 -20.50 -2.87
C TRP A 533 9.81 -22.03 -2.91
N ASP A 534 10.65 -22.77 -2.20
CA ASP A 534 10.53 -24.23 -2.10
C ASP A 534 9.29 -24.69 -1.33
N ARG A 535 8.68 -23.81 -0.50
CA ARG A 535 7.40 -24.08 0.18
C ARG A 535 6.25 -24.30 -0.80
N TYR A 536 6.31 -23.70 -1.98
CA TYR A 536 5.34 -23.98 -3.04
C TYR A 536 5.20 -25.48 -3.34
N ASN A 537 6.32 -26.21 -3.38
CA ASN A 537 6.28 -27.65 -3.65
C ASN A 537 5.75 -28.45 -2.47
N GLU A 538 5.99 -28.01 -1.24
CA GLU A 538 5.48 -28.66 -0.03
C GLU A 538 3.96 -28.48 0.11
N TYR A 539 3.43 -27.31 -0.33
CA TYR A 539 2.02 -26.94 -0.16
C TYR A 539 1.33 -26.63 -1.50
N LYS A 540 1.62 -27.41 -2.51
CA LYS A 540 1.12 -27.18 -3.86
C LYS A 540 -0.41 -27.17 -3.94
N GLU A 541 -1.08 -28.02 -3.18
CA GLU A 541 -2.54 -28.05 -3.10
C GLU A 541 -3.14 -26.76 -2.50
N VAL A 542 -2.44 -26.10 -1.58
CA VAL A 542 -2.87 -24.81 -1.04
C VAL A 542 -2.80 -23.74 -2.12
N TYR A 543 -1.67 -23.68 -2.83
CA TYR A 543 -1.50 -22.75 -3.97
C TYR A 543 -2.57 -22.97 -5.06
N GLU A 544 -2.82 -24.23 -5.44
CA GLU A 544 -3.85 -24.57 -6.44
C GLU A 544 -5.26 -24.14 -5.99
N TYR A 545 -5.55 -24.20 -4.69
CA TYR A 545 -6.81 -23.75 -4.12
C TYR A 545 -6.97 -22.23 -4.28
N TYR A 546 -5.93 -21.42 -3.98
CA TYR A 546 -5.96 -19.97 -4.16
C TYR A 546 -6.13 -19.57 -5.64
N ILE A 547 -5.45 -20.25 -6.56
CA ILE A 547 -5.68 -20.06 -8.00
C ILE A 547 -7.14 -20.33 -8.36
N GLY A 548 -7.68 -21.42 -7.84
CA GLY A 548 -9.07 -21.82 -8.08
C GLY A 548 -10.06 -20.79 -7.57
N LEU A 549 -9.83 -20.20 -6.37
CA LEU A 549 -10.64 -19.13 -5.81
C LEU A 549 -10.60 -17.86 -6.68
N ASN A 550 -9.41 -17.45 -7.11
CA ASN A 550 -9.25 -16.30 -8.02
C ASN A 550 -10.01 -16.52 -9.34
N ALA A 551 -9.85 -17.69 -9.95
CA ALA A 551 -10.52 -18.05 -11.19
C ALA A 551 -12.05 -18.07 -11.03
N PHE A 552 -12.55 -18.66 -9.94
CA PHE A 552 -13.97 -18.72 -9.64
C PHE A 552 -14.56 -17.32 -9.43
N ARG A 553 -13.92 -16.47 -8.61
CA ARG A 553 -14.37 -15.10 -8.38
C ARG A 553 -14.38 -14.27 -9.68
N LYS A 554 -13.38 -14.45 -10.54
CA LYS A 554 -13.29 -13.75 -11.84
C LYS A 554 -14.45 -14.13 -12.77
N GLU A 555 -14.87 -15.40 -12.78
CA GLU A 555 -15.97 -15.88 -13.62
C GLU A 555 -17.33 -15.43 -13.07
N HIS A 556 -17.52 -15.44 -11.75
CA HIS A 556 -18.81 -15.16 -11.11
C HIS A 556 -18.93 -13.71 -10.65
N ALA A 557 -19.56 -12.87 -11.49
CA ALA A 557 -19.75 -11.44 -11.22
C ALA A 557 -20.56 -11.15 -9.95
N SER A 558 -21.45 -12.06 -9.55
CA SER A 558 -22.24 -11.98 -8.32
C SER A 558 -21.41 -11.90 -7.04
N LEU A 559 -20.15 -12.37 -7.05
CA LEU A 559 -19.20 -12.20 -5.94
C LEU A 559 -18.56 -10.80 -5.89
N ARG A 560 -18.72 -9.99 -6.94
CA ARG A 560 -18.05 -8.70 -7.12
C ARG A 560 -19.04 -7.53 -7.13
N MET A 561 -20.13 -7.68 -6.37
CA MET A 561 -21.14 -6.61 -6.19
C MET A 561 -20.47 -5.32 -5.72
N SER A 562 -20.96 -4.20 -6.21
CA SER A 562 -20.34 -2.89 -5.99
C SER A 562 -21.19 -1.90 -5.19
N THR A 563 -22.47 -2.21 -5.00
CA THR A 563 -23.38 -1.36 -4.25
C THR A 563 -24.07 -2.12 -3.11
N LYS A 564 -24.43 -1.38 -2.08
CA LYS A 564 -25.21 -1.89 -0.94
C LYS A 564 -26.56 -2.43 -1.38
N GLU A 565 -27.18 -1.79 -2.37
CA GLU A 565 -28.47 -2.18 -2.92
C GLU A 565 -28.37 -3.53 -3.62
N GLU A 566 -27.31 -3.77 -4.42
CA GLU A 566 -27.05 -5.08 -5.04
C GLU A 566 -26.92 -6.17 -3.98
N VAL A 567 -26.13 -5.94 -2.93
CA VAL A 567 -25.94 -6.91 -1.85
C VAL A 567 -27.26 -7.21 -1.13
N ASN A 568 -27.97 -6.18 -0.68
CA ASN A 568 -29.21 -6.34 0.10
C ASN A 568 -30.37 -6.99 -0.69
N SER A 569 -30.35 -6.88 -2.02
CA SER A 569 -31.36 -7.50 -2.88
C SER A 569 -30.99 -8.90 -3.35
N SER A 570 -29.76 -9.34 -3.13
CA SER A 570 -29.23 -10.59 -3.70
C SER A 570 -28.84 -11.63 -2.64
N VAL A 571 -28.51 -11.20 -1.43
CA VAL A 571 -27.99 -12.10 -0.38
C VAL A 571 -29.08 -12.48 0.60
N ASP A 572 -29.31 -13.79 0.75
CA ASP A 572 -30.23 -14.36 1.74
C ASP A 572 -29.53 -15.44 2.58
N PHE A 573 -29.60 -15.33 3.91
CA PHE A 573 -29.00 -16.32 4.81
C PHE A 573 -29.91 -17.55 4.96
N LEU A 574 -29.28 -18.73 5.00
CA LEU A 574 -29.96 -19.98 5.34
C LEU A 574 -30.28 -20.02 6.84
N GLU A 575 -31.42 -20.61 7.16
CA GLU A 575 -31.86 -20.82 8.54
C GLU A 575 -31.68 -22.30 8.97
N ASN A 576 -31.75 -22.51 10.29
CA ASN A 576 -31.71 -23.85 10.90
C ASN A 576 -30.45 -24.67 10.57
N LEU A 577 -29.31 -24.01 10.52
CA LEU A 577 -28.00 -24.63 10.38
C LEU A 577 -27.46 -25.09 11.73
N ASP A 578 -26.49 -26.00 11.71
CA ASP A 578 -25.74 -26.41 12.91
C ASP A 578 -25.03 -25.19 13.54
N GLU A 579 -24.71 -25.28 14.81
CA GLU A 579 -24.02 -24.22 15.55
C GLU A 579 -22.73 -23.80 14.80
N ASN A 580 -22.48 -22.50 14.72
CA ASN A 580 -21.32 -21.88 14.09
C ASN A 580 -21.20 -22.08 12.56
N VAL A 581 -22.17 -22.71 11.90
CA VAL A 581 -22.22 -22.82 10.43
C VAL A 581 -22.92 -21.60 9.84
N ILE A 582 -22.32 -21.01 8.80
CA ILE A 582 -22.93 -19.93 8.02
C ILE A 582 -23.19 -20.42 6.61
N GLY A 583 -24.44 -20.28 6.15
CA GLY A 583 -24.83 -20.55 4.78
C GLY A 583 -25.63 -19.37 4.22
N TYR A 584 -25.44 -19.06 2.96
CA TYR A 584 -26.19 -18.01 2.28
C TYR A 584 -26.28 -18.27 0.78
N THR A 585 -27.30 -17.69 0.17
CA THR A 585 -27.43 -17.65 -1.29
C THR A 585 -27.14 -16.26 -1.82
N ILE A 586 -26.67 -16.20 -3.05
CA ILE A 586 -26.57 -14.96 -3.83
C ILE A 586 -27.40 -15.16 -5.10
N THR A 587 -28.54 -14.50 -5.18
CA THR A 587 -29.43 -14.52 -6.35
C THR A 587 -29.27 -13.20 -7.10
N SER A 588 -28.38 -13.16 -8.08
CA SER A 588 -28.19 -11.97 -8.92
C SER A 588 -29.15 -11.95 -10.09
N ASN A 589 -29.31 -10.77 -10.72
CA ASN A 589 -30.04 -10.63 -12.01
C ASN A 589 -29.34 -11.39 -13.17
N ALA A 590 -28.18 -11.97 -12.93
CA ALA A 590 -27.51 -12.90 -13.81
C ALA A 590 -28.26 -14.25 -13.83
N SER A 591 -27.97 -15.06 -14.82
CA SER A 591 -28.62 -16.36 -15.03
C SER A 591 -28.16 -17.47 -14.07
N GLU A 592 -27.72 -17.11 -12.86
CA GLU A 592 -27.18 -18.05 -11.88
C GLU A 592 -27.59 -17.69 -10.45
N GLU A 593 -27.64 -18.69 -9.60
CA GLU A 593 -27.79 -18.58 -8.16
C GLU A 593 -26.62 -19.33 -7.50
N LEU A 594 -25.91 -18.66 -6.60
CA LEU A 594 -24.82 -19.25 -5.81
C LEU A 594 -25.34 -19.65 -4.42
N LEU A 595 -24.88 -20.77 -3.90
CA LEU A 595 -25.05 -21.15 -2.50
C LEU A 595 -23.67 -21.41 -1.90
N ILE A 596 -23.38 -20.71 -0.81
CA ILE A 596 -22.07 -20.70 -0.16
C ILE A 596 -22.24 -21.13 1.30
N VAL A 597 -21.45 -22.08 1.76
CA VAL A 597 -21.48 -22.58 3.13
C VAL A 597 -20.10 -22.57 3.73
N TYR A 598 -19.96 -21.99 4.93
CA TYR A 598 -18.77 -22.05 5.76
C TYR A 598 -19.02 -22.95 6.97
N ASN A 599 -18.27 -24.02 7.08
CA ASN A 599 -18.26 -24.91 8.24
C ASN A 599 -16.91 -24.80 8.97
N PRO A 600 -16.78 -24.04 10.06
CA PRO A 600 -15.54 -23.96 10.84
C PRO A 600 -15.39 -25.10 11.85
N ASN A 601 -16.41 -25.96 12.00
CA ASN A 601 -16.43 -27.03 12.98
C ASN A 601 -15.52 -28.18 12.55
N LYS A 602 -15.01 -28.92 13.52
CA LYS A 602 -14.20 -30.16 13.31
C LYS A 602 -15.04 -31.39 13.00
N VAL A 603 -16.31 -31.18 12.70
CA VAL A 603 -17.27 -32.22 12.29
C VAL A 603 -17.98 -31.79 11.02
N GLU A 604 -18.41 -32.76 10.22
CA GLU A 604 -19.23 -32.49 9.05
C GLU A 604 -20.60 -31.94 9.43
N THR A 605 -21.19 -31.15 8.54
CA THR A 605 -22.57 -30.64 8.65
C THR A 605 -23.38 -31.00 7.41
N THR A 606 -24.69 -31.21 7.58
CA THR A 606 -25.59 -31.51 6.45
C THR A 606 -26.51 -30.32 6.18
N ILE A 607 -26.50 -29.85 4.96
CA ILE A 607 -27.30 -28.70 4.49
C ILE A 607 -28.42 -29.21 3.59
N SER A 608 -29.66 -28.76 3.84
CA SER A 608 -30.77 -28.96 2.93
C SER A 608 -30.72 -27.90 1.83
N LEU A 609 -30.57 -28.33 0.58
CA LEU A 609 -30.49 -27.43 -0.57
C LEU A 609 -31.89 -26.92 -0.97
N PRO A 610 -32.00 -25.68 -1.46
CA PRO A 610 -33.18 -25.23 -2.20
C PRO A 610 -33.46 -26.15 -3.38
N GLU A 611 -34.78 -26.25 -3.79
CA GLU A 611 -35.20 -27.15 -4.85
C GLU A 611 -34.38 -26.97 -6.14
N GLY A 612 -34.02 -28.08 -6.75
CA GLY A 612 -33.28 -28.16 -8.02
C GLY A 612 -31.91 -28.80 -7.93
N LYS A 613 -31.22 -28.84 -9.07
CA LYS A 613 -29.86 -29.40 -9.19
C LYS A 613 -28.82 -28.31 -9.03
N TRP A 614 -27.81 -28.62 -8.24
CA TRP A 614 -26.73 -27.70 -7.92
C TRP A 614 -25.38 -28.33 -8.32
N ASP A 615 -24.58 -27.58 -9.07
CA ASP A 615 -23.22 -27.97 -9.47
C ASP A 615 -22.24 -27.47 -8.41
N VAL A 616 -21.44 -28.38 -7.85
CA VAL A 616 -20.42 -28.10 -6.83
C VAL A 616 -19.12 -27.67 -7.52
N TYR A 617 -18.59 -26.51 -7.16
CA TYR A 617 -17.35 -25.94 -7.71
C TYR A 617 -16.21 -25.84 -6.69
N ILE A 618 -16.56 -25.60 -5.42
CA ILE A 618 -15.58 -25.52 -4.33
C ILE A 618 -16.02 -26.53 -3.26
N LYS A 619 -15.11 -27.42 -2.89
CA LYS A 619 -15.33 -28.43 -1.85
C LYS A 619 -13.98 -28.87 -1.28
N GLU A 620 -13.89 -29.04 0.05
CA GLU A 620 -12.70 -29.47 0.76
C GLU A 620 -11.48 -28.62 0.41
N MET A 621 -10.48 -29.19 -0.23
CA MET A 621 -9.26 -28.53 -0.66
C MET A 621 -9.23 -28.25 -2.18
N THR A 622 -10.39 -28.27 -2.84
CA THR A 622 -10.49 -28.07 -4.28
C THR A 622 -11.37 -26.87 -4.59
N ALA A 623 -10.86 -25.96 -5.41
CA ALA A 623 -11.57 -24.79 -5.91
C ALA A 623 -11.29 -24.59 -7.41
N GLY A 624 -12.20 -23.95 -8.13
CA GLY A 624 -12.02 -23.59 -9.54
C GLY A 624 -13.32 -23.53 -10.32
N ASN A 625 -13.20 -23.47 -11.65
CA ASN A 625 -14.33 -23.37 -12.59
C ASN A 625 -14.78 -24.71 -13.18
N THR A 626 -14.28 -25.82 -12.64
CA THR A 626 -14.70 -27.18 -13.06
C THR A 626 -15.75 -27.72 -12.10
N VAL A 627 -16.85 -28.22 -12.65
CA VAL A 627 -17.88 -28.89 -11.88
C VAL A 627 -17.30 -30.20 -11.27
N LEU A 628 -17.28 -30.27 -9.95
CA LEU A 628 -16.78 -31.43 -9.20
C LEU A 628 -17.84 -32.53 -9.10
N SER A 629 -19.09 -32.15 -8.89
CA SER A 629 -20.27 -33.03 -8.83
C SER A 629 -21.54 -32.22 -9.00
N THR A 630 -22.67 -32.91 -9.28
CA THR A 630 -24.02 -32.31 -9.25
C THR A 630 -24.82 -33.00 -8.16
N VAL A 631 -25.47 -32.21 -7.31
CA VAL A 631 -26.22 -32.66 -6.13
C VAL A 631 -27.64 -32.10 -6.11
N GLU A 632 -28.54 -32.76 -5.36
CA GLU A 632 -29.94 -32.34 -5.16
C GLU A 632 -30.39 -32.79 -3.76
N GLY A 633 -31.25 -32.04 -3.12
CA GLY A 633 -31.80 -32.37 -1.80
C GLY A 633 -30.84 -32.00 -0.65
N ASN A 634 -30.07 -32.92 -0.15
CA ASN A 634 -29.11 -32.67 0.94
C ASN A 634 -27.67 -32.81 0.47
N VAL A 635 -26.78 -32.02 1.07
CA VAL A 635 -25.33 -32.09 0.82
C VAL A 635 -24.57 -32.06 2.14
N THR A 636 -23.48 -32.80 2.22
CA THR A 636 -22.56 -32.79 3.37
C THR A 636 -21.41 -31.84 3.08
N VAL A 637 -21.15 -30.95 4.04
CA VAL A 637 -20.02 -30.01 4.05
C VAL A 637 -19.00 -30.52 5.06
N GLU A 638 -17.81 -30.79 4.60
CA GLU A 638 -16.71 -31.39 5.37
C GLU A 638 -16.26 -30.50 6.55
N PRO A 639 -15.54 -31.06 7.53
CA PRO A 639 -14.97 -30.27 8.63
C PRO A 639 -14.01 -29.19 8.16
N ILE A 640 -14.07 -28.02 8.76
CA ILE A 640 -13.21 -26.86 8.53
C ILE A 640 -13.07 -26.60 7.02
N SER A 641 -14.20 -26.32 6.36
CA SER A 641 -14.22 -26.14 4.90
C SER A 641 -15.27 -25.16 4.42
N CYS A 642 -15.07 -24.70 3.20
CA CYS A 642 -16.06 -23.97 2.42
C CYS A 642 -16.63 -24.88 1.33
N MET A 643 -17.94 -24.78 1.10
CA MET A 643 -18.58 -25.35 -0.08
C MET A 643 -19.28 -24.26 -0.89
N VAL A 644 -19.06 -24.26 -2.22
CA VAL A 644 -19.76 -23.36 -3.13
C VAL A 644 -20.43 -24.16 -4.23
N LEU A 645 -21.70 -23.89 -4.40
CA LEU A 645 -22.55 -24.52 -5.39
C LEU A 645 -23.18 -23.45 -6.29
N VAL A 646 -23.39 -23.81 -7.54
CA VAL A 646 -24.02 -22.93 -8.54
C VAL A 646 -25.19 -23.64 -9.16
N LYS A 647 -26.33 -22.94 -9.21
CA LYS A 647 -27.52 -23.37 -9.94
C LYS A 647 -27.72 -22.47 -11.15
N LYS A 648 -27.69 -23.06 -12.34
CA LYS A 648 -27.98 -22.34 -13.57
C LYS A 648 -29.48 -22.18 -13.71
N THR A 649 -29.95 -20.95 -13.70
CA THR A 649 -31.36 -20.64 -14.00
C THR A 649 -31.57 -20.79 -15.51
N THR A 650 -32.35 -21.78 -15.92
CA THR A 650 -32.88 -21.86 -17.30
C THR A 650 -33.79 -20.67 -17.53
N LYS A 651 -33.40 -19.78 -18.46
CA LYS A 651 -34.29 -18.72 -18.96
C LYS A 651 -35.49 -19.29 -19.65
#